data_5abe87f8de317345ae29e65aa07d151a
#
_entry.id   5abe87f8de317345ae29e65aa07d151a
#
_cell.length_a   1.000
_cell.length_b   1.000
_cell.length_c   1.000
_cell.angle_alpha   90.00
_cell.angle_beta   90.00
_cell.angle_gamma   90.00
#
_symmetry.space_group_name_H-M   'P 1'
#
loop_
_entity.id
_entity.type
_entity.pdbx_description
1 polymer ?
#
loop_
_entity_poly.entity_id
_entity_poly.type
_entity_poly.pdbx_seq_one_letter_code
_entity_poly.pdbx_strand_id
1 'polypeptide(L)'
;MRIQLIIPPLLLILPLSLARAQGTVPTFRYATARYATAQAAYTLMGRDPARGGATTIPTLLVPLTLSFDAKKVAGRPFDMDAAPDVPRLLRSPVFSRFPFPAGGATQYADALLRATFPKARGWHTMLARPEVRPLKIIVPAGYGYILTSRKTGGSLAVVDIEFLQKQIFRRLPKQPGKLVVGVTHNTTYYVLGDATVCCSWGTHGIDSATGNSFVIGSYLNAAPGVVEDRDVQPLTQQLAEFVNDPLHDPLFQGRDAEAPGNTFPPWMRPASMRPGDQGRCGGTGVASRYFLLEPSNTNSKNNIPASKAFPARVGGTTYHLENIALLPWYTGKLEGGPRIYSYPDPRALPEAAVPCPAGGRRPAEALQPSAVPVPWNGPPNGHQLIGYWTGYGPAGSNFSLRRIPPQWDVIIVAFATPDHSAPEGSLRFHTPAGFDTAEFKADIAYMRRRGKKVLISLGGGGQVFTLAGPNSTSNFVSSVTRIVSEYGFDGIDLDFETPSLALDPGDTDFRHPITPSTVHLISALRQLYDHFGRRFMISLVPEGTQIPGGYPSYGGQFGSYLPIAYAIRDILSFMDVQDYNTPPLEGLDGEIYQAGTVDYHAAMTDLVLHGFAVGGDPRYFFPPLPANKVAVGFLTGDTNPAIVSQAMSYIITGKAPAGVKYELRKTAGYPGMIGAMFWTINADSRRNYDYSNVVGPLLHRYR
;
A
#
# COMPACT_ATOMS: atom_id res chain seq x y z
N MET A 1 67.27 -30.50 -16.78
CA MET A 1 66.48 -29.63 -15.88
C MET A 1 65.79 -28.58 -16.73
N ARG A 2 64.58 -28.85 -17.16
CA ARG A 2 63.77 -27.91 -17.97
C ARG A 2 62.78 -27.23 -17.08
N ILE A 3 62.88 -25.90 -16.97
CA ILE A 3 61.94 -25.05 -16.24
C ILE A 3 60.79 -24.77 -17.17
N GLN A 4 59.61 -25.26 -16.85
CA GLN A 4 58.36 -24.84 -17.52
C GLN A 4 57.80 -23.58 -16.84
N LEU A 5 57.78 -22.47 -17.59
CA LEU A 5 57.01 -21.27 -17.22
C LEU A 5 55.51 -21.57 -17.37
N ILE A 6 54.81 -21.49 -16.28
CA ILE A 6 53.32 -21.48 -16.27
C ILE A 6 52.88 -20.04 -16.42
N ILE A 7 52.28 -19.69 -17.56
CA ILE A 7 51.60 -18.41 -17.80
C ILE A 7 50.17 -18.58 -17.32
N PRO A 8 49.64 -17.73 -16.41
CA PRO A 8 48.22 -17.77 -16.04
C PRO A 8 47.36 -17.24 -17.19
N PRO A 9 46.13 -17.77 -17.39
CA PRO A 9 45.26 -17.30 -18.44
C PRO A 9 44.76 -15.88 -18.14
N LEU A 10 45.02 -15.00 -19.10
CA LEU A 10 44.45 -13.65 -19.16
C LEU A 10 42.91 -13.78 -19.24
N LEU A 11 42.23 -13.45 -18.17
CA LEU A 11 40.79 -13.28 -18.21
C LEU A 11 40.45 -12.07 -19.10
N LEU A 12 40.02 -12.34 -20.32
CA LEU A 12 39.39 -11.33 -21.17
C LEU A 12 38.09 -10.90 -20.50
N ILE A 13 38.11 -9.77 -19.81
CA ILE A 13 36.92 -9.05 -19.43
C ILE A 13 36.34 -8.48 -20.73
N LEU A 14 35.48 -9.24 -21.38
CA LEU A 14 34.58 -8.70 -22.41
C LEU A 14 33.73 -7.61 -21.74
N PRO A 15 33.71 -6.37 -22.28
CA PRO A 15 32.72 -5.40 -21.84
C PRO A 15 31.34 -5.99 -22.15
N LEU A 16 30.53 -6.19 -21.12
CA LEU A 16 29.11 -6.41 -21.32
C LEU A 16 28.59 -5.18 -22.07
N SER A 17 28.61 -5.25 -23.39
CA SER A 17 27.83 -4.39 -24.24
C SER A 17 26.38 -4.65 -23.84
N LEU A 18 25.75 -3.67 -23.19
CA LEU A 18 24.31 -3.61 -23.08
C LEU A 18 23.74 -3.86 -24.48
N ALA A 19 23.32 -5.09 -24.72
CA ALA A 19 22.56 -5.42 -25.91
C ALA A 19 21.38 -4.43 -25.89
N ARG A 20 21.35 -3.52 -26.86
CA ARG A 20 20.18 -2.69 -27.12
C ARG A 20 19.01 -3.66 -27.20
N ALA A 21 18.07 -3.58 -26.24
CA ALA A 21 16.87 -4.38 -26.28
C ALA A 21 16.19 -4.03 -27.62
N GLN A 22 16.25 -4.94 -28.57
CA GLN A 22 15.60 -4.78 -29.88
C GLN A 22 14.10 -4.75 -29.62
N GLY A 23 13.48 -3.55 -29.67
CA GLY A 23 12.07 -3.41 -29.53
C GLY A 23 11.57 -2.25 -28.64
N THR A 24 12.44 -1.61 -27.88
CA THR A 24 12.08 -0.45 -27.05
C THR A 24 11.93 0.84 -27.85
N VAL A 25 11.19 1.81 -27.33
CA VAL A 25 11.15 3.17 -27.89
C VAL A 25 12.54 3.80 -27.91
N PRO A 26 12.81 4.80 -28.77
CA PRO A 26 14.05 5.55 -28.78
C PRO A 26 14.35 6.15 -27.39
N THR A 27 15.57 5.95 -26.91
CA THR A 27 16.06 6.51 -25.65
C THR A 27 17.44 7.12 -25.82
N PHE A 28 17.80 8.05 -24.94
CA PHE A 28 19.13 8.61 -24.85
C PHE A 28 19.65 8.61 -23.42
N ARG A 29 20.96 8.57 -23.27
CA ARG A 29 21.63 8.64 -21.99
C ARG A 29 22.08 10.06 -21.71
N TYR A 30 21.73 10.60 -20.57
CA TYR A 30 22.12 11.91 -20.10
C TYR A 30 22.97 11.77 -18.84
N ALA A 31 24.16 12.39 -18.82
CA ALA A 31 25.02 12.42 -17.65
C ALA A 31 25.01 13.83 -17.05
N THR A 32 24.70 13.94 -15.76
CA THR A 32 24.81 15.24 -15.06
C THR A 32 26.27 15.56 -14.73
N ALA A 33 26.60 16.84 -14.74
CA ALA A 33 27.84 17.30 -14.09
C ALA A 33 27.75 16.93 -12.59
N ARG A 34 28.85 16.39 -12.05
CA ARG A 34 29.06 15.87 -10.69
C ARG A 34 28.03 16.34 -9.66
N TYR A 35 27.24 15.40 -9.13
CA TYR A 35 26.55 15.56 -7.86
C TYR A 35 27.39 14.87 -6.76
N ALA A 36 27.79 15.63 -5.75
CA ALA A 36 28.68 15.18 -4.66
C ALA A 36 30.00 14.54 -5.12
N THR A 37 30.07 13.23 -5.32
CA THR A 37 31.29 12.52 -5.66
C THR A 37 31.16 11.59 -6.88
N ALA A 38 29.97 11.47 -7.48
CA ALA A 38 29.72 10.56 -8.59
C ALA A 38 29.00 11.24 -9.76
N GLN A 39 29.39 10.86 -10.98
CA GLN A 39 28.63 11.19 -12.20
C GLN A 39 27.42 10.27 -12.27
N ALA A 40 26.22 10.85 -12.27
CA ALA A 40 24.99 10.11 -12.45
C ALA A 40 24.57 10.16 -13.93
N ALA A 41 24.22 9.01 -14.48
CA ALA A 41 23.72 8.90 -15.84
C ALA A 41 22.29 8.39 -15.82
N TYR A 42 21.41 9.02 -16.60
CA TYR A 42 19.99 8.68 -16.73
C TYR A 42 19.68 8.24 -18.14
N THR A 43 18.68 7.37 -18.26
CA THR A 43 18.09 7.03 -19.56
C THR A 43 16.74 7.73 -19.66
N LEU A 44 16.53 8.49 -20.72
CA LEU A 44 15.34 9.28 -20.98
C LEU A 44 14.73 8.90 -22.32
N MET A 45 13.41 9.04 -22.46
CA MET A 45 12.73 8.80 -23.72
C MET A 45 13.10 9.86 -24.76
N GLY A 46 13.31 9.42 -26.01
CA GLY A 46 13.57 10.29 -27.15
C GLY A 46 15.01 10.26 -27.67
N ARG A 47 15.44 11.39 -28.22
CA ARG A 47 16.80 11.59 -28.78
C ARG A 47 17.56 12.59 -27.91
N ASP A 48 18.88 12.42 -27.85
CA ASP A 48 19.79 13.34 -27.15
C ASP A 48 19.53 14.81 -27.56
N PRO A 49 19.20 15.71 -26.62
CA PRO A 49 18.93 17.11 -26.89
C PRO A 49 20.11 17.85 -27.53
N ALA A 50 21.36 17.42 -27.30
CA ALA A 50 22.55 17.99 -27.94
C ALA A 50 22.57 17.78 -29.47
N ARG A 51 21.85 16.79 -29.97
CA ARG A 51 21.75 16.51 -31.42
C ARG A 51 20.62 17.27 -32.09
N GLY A 52 19.76 17.95 -31.34
CA GLY A 52 18.59 18.68 -31.84
C GLY A 52 17.62 17.82 -32.63
N GLY A 53 16.68 18.47 -33.34
CA GLY A 53 15.70 17.83 -34.20
C GLY A 53 14.52 17.21 -33.47
N ALA A 54 13.56 16.67 -34.24
CA ALA A 54 12.34 16.08 -33.71
C ALA A 54 12.38 14.55 -33.75
N THR A 55 11.90 13.93 -32.69
CA THR A 55 11.65 12.49 -32.62
C THR A 55 10.16 12.26 -32.46
N THR A 56 9.59 11.39 -33.31
CA THR A 56 8.20 10.95 -33.18
C THR A 56 8.18 9.50 -32.72
N ILE A 57 7.54 9.24 -31.60
CA ILE A 57 7.38 7.92 -30.99
C ILE A 57 6.12 7.28 -31.54
N PRO A 58 6.20 6.21 -32.32
CA PRO A 58 5.04 5.45 -32.73
C PRO A 58 4.26 4.94 -31.51
N THR A 59 2.93 5.04 -31.52
CA THR A 59 2.10 4.78 -30.34
C THR A 59 0.94 3.85 -30.67
N LEU A 60 0.69 2.89 -29.81
CA LEU A 60 -0.46 1.98 -29.84
C LEU A 60 -1.33 2.29 -28.61
N LEU A 61 -2.54 2.81 -28.81
CA LEU A 61 -3.52 3.05 -27.76
C LEU A 61 -4.40 1.81 -27.59
N VAL A 62 -4.43 1.29 -26.38
CA VAL A 62 -5.17 0.07 -26.01
C VAL A 62 -6.23 0.42 -24.96
N PRO A 63 -7.44 0.84 -25.38
CA PRO A 63 -8.55 0.98 -24.45
C PRO A 63 -8.98 -0.40 -23.97
N LEU A 64 -9.11 -0.55 -22.64
CA LEU A 64 -9.39 -1.81 -21.97
C LEU A 64 -10.85 -1.86 -21.53
N THR A 65 -11.52 -2.97 -21.84
CA THR A 65 -12.77 -3.36 -21.22
C THR A 65 -12.46 -4.38 -20.13
N LEU A 66 -12.62 -4.02 -18.86
CA LEU A 66 -12.45 -4.93 -17.73
C LEU A 66 -13.80 -5.56 -17.39
N SER A 67 -13.89 -6.89 -17.50
CA SER A 67 -15.13 -7.67 -17.29
C SER A 67 -15.02 -8.46 -15.99
N PHE A 68 -15.87 -8.16 -15.03
CA PHE A 68 -15.83 -8.75 -13.67
C PHE A 68 -16.84 -9.88 -13.54
N ASP A 69 -16.36 -11.11 -13.47
CA ASP A 69 -17.23 -12.29 -13.38
C ASP A 69 -17.98 -12.40 -12.05
N ALA A 70 -17.37 -11.90 -10.97
CA ALA A 70 -17.96 -11.94 -9.63
C ALA A 70 -19.19 -11.03 -9.50
N LYS A 71 -19.27 -9.94 -10.27
CA LYS A 71 -20.41 -9.01 -10.25
C LYS A 71 -21.21 -9.13 -11.53
N LYS A 72 -22.46 -9.56 -11.42
CA LYS A 72 -23.37 -9.69 -12.57
C LYS A 72 -24.46 -8.63 -12.52
N VAL A 73 -24.68 -7.96 -13.65
CA VAL A 73 -25.81 -7.06 -13.86
C VAL A 73 -26.71 -7.67 -14.95
N ALA A 74 -27.97 -7.90 -14.63
CA ALA A 74 -28.92 -8.59 -15.51
C ALA A 74 -28.38 -9.95 -16.04
N GLY A 75 -27.66 -10.71 -15.19
CA GLY A 75 -27.11 -12.02 -15.52
C GLY A 75 -25.82 -12.01 -16.36
N ARG A 76 -25.29 -10.83 -16.70
CA ARG A 76 -24.02 -10.66 -17.45
C ARG A 76 -22.93 -10.10 -16.54
N PRO A 77 -21.65 -10.44 -16.77
CA PRO A 77 -20.53 -9.80 -16.09
C PRO A 77 -20.60 -8.27 -16.20
N PHE A 78 -20.17 -7.56 -15.16
CA PHE A 78 -20.10 -6.12 -15.19
C PHE A 78 -18.85 -5.69 -15.98
N ASP A 79 -19.04 -4.85 -16.99
CA ASP A 79 -17.97 -4.36 -17.85
C ASP A 79 -17.64 -2.89 -17.52
N MET A 80 -16.36 -2.60 -17.19
CA MET A 80 -15.80 -1.24 -17.14
C MET A 80 -15.06 -1.01 -18.46
N ASP A 81 -15.61 -0.13 -19.31
CA ASP A 81 -15.14 0.05 -20.68
C ASP A 81 -14.50 1.43 -20.89
N ALA A 82 -13.23 1.46 -21.30
CA ALA A 82 -12.51 2.69 -21.64
C ALA A 82 -12.67 3.15 -23.10
N ALA A 83 -13.31 2.38 -23.96
CA ALA A 83 -13.48 2.75 -25.36
C ALA A 83 -14.23 4.09 -25.56
N PRO A 84 -15.27 4.44 -24.76
CA PRO A 84 -15.93 5.74 -24.83
C PRO A 84 -15.05 6.94 -24.50
N ASP A 85 -13.94 6.75 -23.78
CA ASP A 85 -13.02 7.84 -23.39
C ASP A 85 -12.02 8.19 -24.49
N VAL A 86 -11.79 7.27 -25.44
CA VAL A 86 -10.79 7.42 -26.51
C VAL A 86 -10.93 8.75 -27.28
N PRO A 87 -12.10 9.19 -27.72
CA PRO A 87 -12.23 10.47 -28.43
C PRO A 87 -11.80 11.68 -27.59
N ARG A 88 -12.04 11.64 -26.27
CA ARG A 88 -11.60 12.70 -25.34
C ARG A 88 -10.11 12.64 -25.14
N LEU A 89 -9.57 11.44 -24.92
CA LEU A 89 -8.14 11.21 -24.73
C LEU A 89 -7.32 11.68 -25.93
N LEU A 90 -7.75 11.38 -27.17
CA LEU A 90 -7.08 11.81 -28.39
C LEU A 90 -7.06 13.34 -28.58
N ARG A 91 -8.03 14.05 -28.02
CA ARG A 91 -8.06 15.53 -28.01
C ARG A 91 -7.30 16.14 -26.85
N SER A 92 -6.93 15.37 -25.83
CA SER A 92 -6.19 15.86 -24.66
C SER A 92 -4.76 16.27 -25.02
N PRO A 93 -4.07 17.05 -24.16
CA PRO A 93 -2.66 17.40 -24.35
C PRO A 93 -1.69 16.21 -24.37
N VAL A 94 -2.14 15.00 -24.05
CA VAL A 94 -1.36 13.77 -24.22
C VAL A 94 -1.03 13.54 -25.69
N PHE A 95 -2.00 13.69 -26.58
CA PHE A 95 -1.86 13.43 -28.03
C PHE A 95 -2.04 14.65 -28.92
N SER A 96 -2.61 15.75 -28.41
CA SER A 96 -2.79 16.99 -29.16
C SER A 96 -1.88 18.11 -28.65
N ARG A 97 -1.66 19.12 -29.48
CA ARG A 97 -0.86 20.27 -29.08
C ARG A 97 -1.64 21.20 -28.16
N PHE A 98 -1.00 21.66 -27.12
CA PHE A 98 -1.51 22.61 -26.16
C PHE A 98 -0.47 23.73 -25.92
N PRO A 99 -0.84 24.98 -25.74
CA PRO A 99 0.08 26.09 -25.48
C PRO A 99 0.54 26.07 -24.02
N PHE A 100 1.58 25.29 -23.75
CA PHE A 100 2.15 25.16 -22.39
C PHE A 100 2.94 26.43 -22.00
N PRO A 101 2.99 26.76 -20.68
CA PRO A 101 3.86 27.82 -20.19
C PRO A 101 5.32 27.54 -20.57
N ALA A 102 6.04 28.56 -21.05
CA ALA A 102 7.46 28.47 -21.45
C ALA A 102 7.81 27.44 -22.55
N GLY A 103 6.87 26.59 -22.99
CA GLY A 103 7.11 25.50 -23.94
C GLY A 103 6.55 25.71 -25.35
N GLY A 104 5.63 26.66 -25.52
CA GLY A 104 4.87 26.83 -26.78
C GLY A 104 3.84 25.74 -27.01
N ALA A 105 3.22 25.67 -28.19
CA ALA A 105 2.19 24.70 -28.52
C ALA A 105 2.79 23.33 -28.83
N THR A 106 2.67 22.38 -27.90
CA THR A 106 3.20 21.03 -28.02
C THR A 106 2.39 20.01 -27.22
N GLN A 107 2.79 18.72 -27.20
CA GLN A 107 2.21 17.67 -26.35
C GLN A 107 2.82 17.67 -24.95
N TYR A 108 2.11 17.08 -23.98
CA TYR A 108 2.53 17.04 -22.58
C TYR A 108 3.93 16.45 -22.37
N ALA A 109 4.22 15.26 -22.95
CA ALA A 109 5.53 14.62 -22.83
C ALA A 109 6.68 15.47 -23.39
N ASP A 110 6.47 16.08 -24.54
CA ASP A 110 7.45 16.99 -25.16
C ASP A 110 7.66 18.25 -24.31
N ALA A 111 6.59 18.79 -23.76
CA ALA A 111 6.66 19.97 -22.89
C ALA A 111 7.49 19.71 -21.62
N LEU A 112 7.34 18.54 -21.00
CA LEU A 112 8.15 18.11 -19.84
C LEU A 112 9.64 18.01 -20.18
N LEU A 113 9.96 17.35 -21.30
CA LEU A 113 11.35 17.18 -21.74
C LEU A 113 11.99 18.54 -22.06
N ARG A 114 11.26 19.44 -22.72
CA ARG A 114 11.74 20.77 -23.02
C ARG A 114 11.90 21.66 -21.78
N ALA A 115 11.06 21.49 -20.79
CA ALA A 115 11.22 22.15 -19.49
C ALA A 115 12.47 21.66 -18.76
N THR A 116 12.77 20.36 -18.88
CA THR A 116 13.99 19.75 -18.32
C THR A 116 15.27 20.23 -19.05
N PHE A 117 15.18 20.44 -20.37
CA PHE A 117 16.31 20.88 -21.22
C PHE A 117 16.04 22.23 -21.93
N PRO A 118 15.93 23.34 -21.20
CA PRO A 118 15.46 24.61 -21.75
C PRO A 118 16.41 25.23 -22.80
N LYS A 119 17.68 24.79 -22.85
CA LYS A 119 18.67 25.24 -23.83
C LYS A 119 18.60 24.50 -25.18
N ALA A 120 17.87 23.39 -25.25
CA ALA A 120 17.75 22.57 -26.46
C ALA A 120 16.75 23.18 -27.45
N ARG A 121 17.20 24.12 -28.28
CA ARG A 121 16.37 24.77 -29.29
C ARG A 121 16.02 23.82 -30.43
N GLY A 122 14.73 23.84 -30.86
CA GLY A 122 14.26 23.03 -31.97
C GLY A 122 14.29 21.53 -31.74
N TRP A 123 14.46 21.12 -30.50
CA TRP A 123 14.43 19.69 -30.07
C TRP A 123 13.03 19.34 -29.57
N HIS A 124 12.50 18.22 -30.06
CA HIS A 124 11.15 17.75 -29.75
C HIS A 124 11.11 16.22 -29.60
N THR A 125 10.26 15.74 -28.70
CA THR A 125 9.91 14.32 -28.59
C THR A 125 8.38 14.19 -28.49
N MET A 126 7.75 13.83 -29.60
CA MET A 126 6.30 13.81 -29.77
C MET A 126 5.78 12.38 -29.86
N LEU A 127 4.60 12.12 -29.33
CA LEU A 127 3.85 10.89 -29.59
C LEU A 127 3.17 10.98 -30.94
N ALA A 128 3.29 9.96 -31.78
CA ALA A 128 2.52 9.86 -33.01
C ALA A 128 1.02 9.76 -32.69
N ARG A 129 0.16 10.12 -33.67
CA ARG A 129 -1.26 9.79 -33.56
C ARG A 129 -1.38 8.28 -33.41
N PRO A 130 -2.00 7.75 -32.33
CA PRO A 130 -1.96 6.34 -32.04
C PRO A 130 -2.84 5.52 -32.98
N GLU A 131 -2.37 4.31 -33.30
CA GLU A 131 -3.24 3.22 -33.68
C GLU A 131 -4.09 2.82 -32.47
N VAL A 132 -5.39 2.55 -32.65
CA VAL A 132 -6.29 2.17 -31.56
C VAL A 132 -6.66 0.72 -31.67
N ARG A 133 -6.41 -0.07 -30.60
CA ARG A 133 -6.68 -1.51 -30.56
C ARG A 133 -7.34 -1.89 -29.23
N PRO A 134 -8.68 -1.98 -29.15
CA PRO A 134 -9.38 -2.38 -27.93
C PRO A 134 -9.04 -3.81 -27.50
N LEU A 135 -8.97 -4.03 -26.18
CA LEU A 135 -8.85 -5.37 -25.57
C LEU A 135 -9.88 -5.55 -24.46
N LYS A 136 -10.49 -6.75 -24.43
CA LYS A 136 -11.33 -7.18 -23.30
C LYS A 136 -10.55 -8.15 -22.42
N ILE A 137 -10.56 -7.88 -21.10
CA ILE A 137 -9.89 -8.69 -20.07
C ILE A 137 -10.93 -9.10 -19.04
N ILE A 138 -11.02 -10.39 -18.77
CA ILE A 138 -11.82 -10.94 -17.69
C ILE A 138 -11.00 -10.82 -16.41
N VAL A 139 -11.56 -10.22 -15.38
CA VAL A 139 -10.97 -10.05 -14.04
C VAL A 139 -11.66 -11.04 -13.10
N PRO A 140 -10.97 -12.12 -12.69
CA PRO A 140 -11.51 -13.06 -11.70
C PRO A 140 -11.59 -12.40 -10.31
N ALA A 141 -12.43 -12.92 -9.43
CA ALA A 141 -12.68 -12.39 -8.08
C ALA A 141 -11.38 -12.18 -7.25
N GLY A 142 -10.38 -13.07 -7.37
CA GLY A 142 -9.12 -12.96 -6.65
C GLY A 142 -8.16 -11.87 -7.17
N TYR A 143 -8.47 -11.21 -8.29
CA TYR A 143 -7.61 -10.20 -8.93
C TYR A 143 -8.25 -8.82 -9.04
N GLY A 144 -9.42 -8.64 -8.46
CA GLY A 144 -10.07 -7.35 -8.43
C GLY A 144 -11.56 -7.42 -8.20
N TYR A 145 -12.15 -6.25 -7.95
CA TYR A 145 -13.58 -6.08 -7.71
C TYR A 145 -14.06 -4.72 -8.20
N ILE A 146 -15.37 -4.54 -8.26
CA ILE A 146 -16.03 -3.29 -8.60
C ILE A 146 -16.84 -2.78 -7.42
N LEU A 147 -16.67 -1.51 -7.12
CA LEU A 147 -17.49 -0.72 -6.21
C LEU A 147 -18.45 0.15 -7.03
N THR A 148 -19.71 0.24 -6.61
CA THR A 148 -20.71 1.09 -7.29
C THR A 148 -21.46 1.89 -6.25
N SER A 149 -21.38 3.22 -6.30
CA SER A 149 -22.17 4.09 -5.45
C SER A 149 -23.64 3.99 -5.79
N ARG A 150 -24.47 3.69 -4.82
CA ARG A 150 -25.95 3.65 -4.99
C ARG A 150 -26.52 5.04 -5.25
N LYS A 151 -25.90 6.07 -4.68
CA LYS A 151 -26.33 7.47 -4.76
C LYS A 151 -26.10 8.08 -6.13
N THR A 152 -24.94 7.82 -6.72
CA THR A 152 -24.53 8.44 -7.99
C THR A 152 -24.62 7.49 -9.18
N GLY A 153 -24.68 6.18 -8.95
CA GLY A 153 -24.55 5.15 -9.97
C GLY A 153 -23.15 5.02 -10.54
N GLY A 154 -22.19 5.86 -10.08
CA GLY A 154 -20.81 5.80 -10.52
C GLY A 154 -20.11 4.54 -10.01
N SER A 155 -19.16 4.02 -10.79
CA SER A 155 -18.41 2.82 -10.43
C SER A 155 -16.91 3.09 -10.42
N LEU A 156 -16.20 2.39 -9.51
CA LEU A 156 -14.75 2.35 -9.39
C LEU A 156 -14.30 0.89 -9.39
N ALA A 157 -13.36 0.54 -10.25
CA ALA A 157 -12.71 -0.76 -10.23
C ALA A 157 -11.42 -0.71 -9.39
N VAL A 158 -11.15 -1.79 -8.66
CA VAL A 158 -9.90 -2.03 -7.95
C VAL A 158 -9.30 -3.32 -8.51
N VAL A 159 -8.09 -3.27 -9.08
CA VAL A 159 -7.53 -4.38 -9.88
C VAL A 159 -6.05 -4.56 -9.57
N ASP A 160 -5.59 -5.81 -9.56
CA ASP A 160 -4.17 -6.17 -9.53
C ASP A 160 -3.48 -5.70 -10.83
N ILE A 161 -2.53 -4.77 -10.71
CA ILE A 161 -1.84 -4.19 -11.87
C ILE A 161 -0.95 -5.20 -12.59
N GLU A 162 -0.34 -6.12 -11.86
CA GLU A 162 0.54 -7.15 -12.43
C GLU A 162 -0.25 -8.20 -13.21
N PHE A 163 -1.39 -8.62 -12.64
CA PHE A 163 -2.34 -9.45 -13.37
C PHE A 163 -2.76 -8.76 -14.67
N LEU A 164 -3.16 -7.49 -14.59
CA LEU A 164 -3.61 -6.72 -15.74
C LEU A 164 -2.53 -6.63 -16.82
N GLN A 165 -1.31 -6.24 -16.45
CA GLN A 165 -0.15 -6.17 -17.34
C GLN A 165 0.10 -7.51 -18.04
N LYS A 166 0.15 -8.61 -17.28
CA LYS A 166 0.32 -9.97 -17.83
C LYS A 166 -0.78 -10.31 -18.83
N GLN A 167 -2.05 -9.95 -18.56
CA GLN A 167 -3.17 -10.22 -19.47
C GLN A 167 -3.09 -9.40 -20.76
N ILE A 168 -2.65 -8.14 -20.69
CA ILE A 168 -2.44 -7.29 -21.87
C ILE A 168 -1.37 -7.89 -22.77
N PHE A 169 -0.18 -8.17 -22.23
CA PHE A 169 0.96 -8.58 -23.05
C PHE A 169 0.90 -10.04 -23.52
N ARG A 170 0.10 -10.89 -22.88
CA ARG A 170 -0.26 -12.21 -23.46
C ARG A 170 -1.08 -12.09 -24.75
N ARG A 171 -1.81 -11.00 -24.96
CA ARG A 171 -2.71 -10.78 -26.11
C ARG A 171 -2.13 -9.83 -27.15
N LEU A 172 -1.13 -9.04 -26.77
CA LEU A 172 -0.42 -8.16 -27.69
C LEU A 172 0.89 -8.80 -28.15
N PRO A 173 1.12 -8.91 -29.48
CA PRO A 173 2.42 -9.30 -29.99
C PRO A 173 3.47 -8.22 -29.68
N LYS A 174 4.75 -8.54 -29.90
CA LYS A 174 5.83 -7.56 -29.81
C LYS A 174 5.53 -6.34 -30.67
N GLN A 175 5.74 -5.15 -30.10
CA GLN A 175 5.52 -3.84 -30.72
C GLN A 175 6.85 -3.07 -30.80
N PRO A 176 7.80 -3.49 -31.64
CA PRO A 176 9.14 -2.91 -31.63
C PRO A 176 9.11 -1.41 -31.93
N GLY A 177 9.73 -0.63 -31.05
CA GLY A 177 9.83 0.82 -31.21
C GLY A 177 8.53 1.60 -31.01
N LYS A 178 7.41 0.95 -30.61
CA LYS A 178 6.16 1.60 -30.26
C LYS A 178 6.00 1.74 -28.74
N LEU A 179 5.39 2.83 -28.31
CA LEU A 179 4.87 2.97 -26.94
C LEU A 179 3.44 2.40 -26.90
N VAL A 180 3.23 1.38 -26.07
CA VAL A 180 1.88 0.84 -25.80
C VAL A 180 1.27 1.67 -24.66
N VAL A 181 0.14 2.32 -24.94
CA VAL A 181 -0.61 3.12 -23.97
C VAL A 181 -1.89 2.37 -23.61
N GLY A 182 -1.89 1.65 -22.50
CA GLY A 182 -3.08 0.99 -21.95
C GLY A 182 -3.93 1.98 -21.16
N VAL A 183 -5.24 1.98 -21.42
CA VAL A 183 -6.17 2.88 -20.71
C VAL A 183 -7.33 2.09 -20.14
N THR A 184 -7.59 2.24 -18.86
CA THR A 184 -8.80 1.76 -18.19
C THR A 184 -9.74 2.91 -17.89
N HIS A 185 -10.99 2.62 -17.54
CA HIS A 185 -11.97 3.60 -17.09
C HIS A 185 -12.18 3.46 -15.59
N ASN A 186 -12.13 4.57 -14.84
CA ASN A 186 -12.39 4.62 -13.39
C ASN A 186 -11.79 3.43 -12.63
N THR A 187 -10.48 3.21 -12.78
CA THR A 187 -9.80 2.05 -12.19
C THR A 187 -8.63 2.51 -11.34
N THR A 188 -8.53 2.04 -10.11
CA THR A 188 -7.34 2.11 -9.27
C THR A 188 -6.71 0.74 -9.16
N TYR A 189 -5.41 0.70 -8.82
CA TYR A 189 -4.66 -0.55 -8.81
C TYR A 189 -3.96 -0.77 -7.47
N TYR A 190 -3.89 -2.03 -7.09
CA TYR A 190 -2.94 -2.49 -6.09
C TYR A 190 -1.78 -3.22 -6.77
N VAL A 191 -0.65 -3.30 -6.09
CA VAL A 191 0.61 -3.83 -6.61
C VAL A 191 1.08 -5.04 -5.80
N LEU A 192 2.03 -5.81 -6.35
CA LEU A 192 2.63 -6.99 -5.71
C LEU A 192 1.63 -8.13 -5.42
N GLY A 193 0.48 -8.14 -6.09
CA GLY A 193 -0.59 -9.11 -5.81
C GLY A 193 -1.23 -8.94 -4.44
N ASP A 194 -0.96 -7.84 -3.76
CA ASP A 194 -1.34 -7.53 -2.39
C ASP A 194 -2.17 -6.25 -2.33
N ALA A 195 -3.45 -6.37 -2.03
CA ALA A 195 -4.37 -5.24 -2.04
C ALA A 195 -4.10 -4.24 -0.89
N THR A 196 -3.30 -4.59 0.10
CA THR A 196 -2.85 -3.64 1.13
C THR A 196 -1.79 -2.68 0.61
N VAL A 197 -1.12 -3.03 -0.50
CA VAL A 197 -0.22 -2.13 -1.22
C VAL A 197 -1.02 -1.35 -2.28
N CYS A 198 -2.02 -0.63 -1.85
CA CYS A 198 -2.90 0.23 -2.65
C CYS A 198 -2.65 1.71 -2.29
N CYS A 199 -2.92 2.69 -3.11
CA CYS A 199 -3.51 2.59 -4.43
C CYS A 199 -2.62 3.31 -5.43
N SER A 200 -2.39 2.71 -6.59
CA SER A 200 -1.76 3.33 -7.74
C SER A 200 -2.81 3.64 -8.81
N TRP A 201 -2.55 4.65 -9.61
CA TRP A 201 -3.41 5.00 -10.75
C TRP A 201 -2.88 4.50 -12.08
N GLY A 202 -1.77 3.76 -12.05
CA GLY A 202 -1.16 3.20 -13.24
C GLY A 202 0.22 2.59 -13.00
N THR A 203 0.87 2.23 -14.10
CA THR A 203 2.26 1.71 -14.14
C THR A 203 2.88 1.98 -15.51
N HIS A 204 4.20 1.97 -15.57
CA HIS A 204 4.95 2.18 -16.81
C HIS A 204 6.21 1.31 -16.82
N GLY A 205 6.83 1.18 -17.99
CA GLY A 205 8.12 0.50 -18.10
C GLY A 205 8.30 -0.34 -19.34
N ILE A 206 9.01 -1.46 -19.18
CA ILE A 206 9.20 -2.49 -20.21
C ILE A 206 8.61 -3.79 -19.71
N ASP A 207 7.76 -4.43 -20.52
CA ASP A 207 7.30 -5.77 -20.25
C ASP A 207 8.42 -6.77 -20.53
N SER A 208 8.92 -7.44 -19.51
CA SER A 208 10.06 -8.36 -19.60
C SER A 208 9.84 -9.54 -20.54
N ALA A 209 8.59 -9.99 -20.72
CA ALA A 209 8.26 -11.13 -21.59
C ALA A 209 8.26 -10.75 -23.07
N THR A 210 7.80 -9.56 -23.43
CA THR A 210 7.67 -9.13 -24.83
C THR A 210 8.69 -8.07 -25.24
N GLY A 211 9.29 -7.35 -24.30
CA GLY A 211 10.14 -6.18 -24.56
C GLY A 211 9.36 -4.95 -24.99
N ASN A 212 8.03 -4.91 -24.82
CA ASN A 212 7.22 -3.77 -25.16
C ASN A 212 7.39 -2.64 -24.16
N SER A 213 7.70 -1.44 -24.66
CA SER A 213 7.61 -0.22 -23.84
C SER A 213 6.15 0.15 -23.60
N PHE A 214 5.78 0.46 -22.36
CA PHE A 214 4.38 0.72 -22.06
C PHE A 214 4.15 1.77 -20.97
N VAL A 215 2.95 2.32 -21.02
CA VAL A 215 2.30 3.13 -19.98
C VAL A 215 0.88 2.59 -19.82
N ILE A 216 0.46 2.26 -18.63
CA ILE A 216 -0.92 1.92 -18.30
C ILE A 216 -1.43 2.94 -17.30
N GLY A 217 -2.60 3.52 -17.53
CA GLY A 217 -3.21 4.48 -16.63
C GLY A 217 -4.72 4.48 -16.73
N SER A 218 -5.40 5.06 -15.75
CA SER A 218 -6.85 5.20 -15.75
C SER A 218 -7.29 6.54 -16.34
N TYR A 219 -8.39 6.54 -17.08
CA TYR A 219 -9.17 7.74 -17.36
C TYR A 219 -10.26 7.86 -16.31
N LEU A 220 -10.26 8.95 -15.55
CA LEU A 220 -11.19 9.14 -14.45
C LEU A 220 -12.33 10.07 -14.85
N ASN A 221 -13.54 9.56 -14.81
CA ASN A 221 -14.74 10.32 -15.08
C ASN A 221 -15.60 10.44 -13.81
N ALA A 222 -15.37 11.51 -13.03
CA ALA A 222 -16.13 11.81 -11.83
C ALA A 222 -16.43 10.55 -10.97
N ALA A 223 -15.37 9.80 -10.67
CA ALA A 223 -15.51 8.60 -9.82
C ALA A 223 -16.08 9.00 -8.44
N PRO A 224 -17.03 8.25 -7.92
CA PRO A 224 -17.77 8.65 -6.74
C PRO A 224 -16.85 8.72 -5.51
N GLY A 225 -16.78 9.91 -4.96
CA GLY A 225 -16.42 10.17 -3.55
C GLY A 225 -15.00 9.90 -3.07
N VAL A 226 -14.13 9.28 -3.87
CA VAL A 226 -12.86 8.73 -3.38
C VAL A 226 -11.63 9.38 -4.00
N VAL A 227 -11.78 10.13 -5.10
CA VAL A 227 -10.63 10.52 -5.92
C VAL A 227 -10.58 12.03 -6.13
N GLU A 228 -9.47 12.64 -5.72
CA GLU A 228 -9.14 14.03 -6.08
C GLU A 228 -8.65 14.12 -7.54
N ASP A 229 -8.10 13.03 -8.09
CA ASP A 229 -7.60 12.93 -9.46
C ASP A 229 -8.73 12.92 -10.49
N ARG A 230 -8.47 13.43 -11.68
CA ARG A 230 -9.48 13.65 -12.73
C ARG A 230 -8.96 13.32 -14.10
N ASP A 231 -9.87 12.86 -14.95
CA ASP A 231 -9.70 12.58 -16.39
C ASP A 231 -8.34 11.97 -16.78
N VAL A 232 -7.45 12.69 -17.44
CA VAL A 232 -6.15 12.18 -17.91
C VAL A 232 -5.01 12.32 -16.91
N GLN A 233 -5.28 12.84 -15.71
CA GLN A 233 -4.22 13.06 -14.71
C GLN A 233 -3.44 11.77 -14.38
N PRO A 234 -4.07 10.59 -14.08
CA PRO A 234 -3.35 9.37 -13.85
C PRO A 234 -2.48 8.92 -15.01
N LEU A 235 -2.98 9.07 -16.23
CA LEU A 235 -2.21 8.70 -17.41
C LEU A 235 -1.03 9.66 -17.65
N THR A 236 -1.21 10.95 -17.38
CA THR A 236 -0.13 11.95 -17.52
C THR A 236 0.95 11.75 -16.46
N GLN A 237 0.60 11.32 -15.26
CA GLN A 237 1.54 10.90 -14.25
C GLN A 237 2.44 9.78 -14.77
N GLN A 238 1.85 8.66 -15.18
CA GLN A 238 2.61 7.50 -15.66
C GLN A 238 3.43 7.80 -16.92
N LEU A 239 2.91 8.67 -17.79
CA LEU A 239 3.65 9.13 -18.97
C LEU A 239 4.87 9.99 -18.56
N ALA A 240 4.73 10.85 -17.56
CA ALA A 240 5.84 11.65 -17.06
C ALA A 240 6.94 10.79 -16.45
N GLU A 241 6.55 9.78 -15.68
CA GLU A 241 7.48 8.81 -15.10
C GLU A 241 8.19 8.01 -16.20
N PHE A 242 7.44 7.51 -17.19
CA PHE A 242 8.01 6.80 -18.35
C PHE A 242 9.00 7.66 -19.15
N VAL A 243 8.70 8.94 -19.37
CA VAL A 243 9.61 9.88 -20.05
C VAL A 243 10.97 9.93 -19.33
N ASN A 244 10.96 9.86 -18.01
CA ASN A 244 12.14 9.99 -17.15
C ASN A 244 12.77 8.64 -16.80
N ASP A 245 12.04 7.52 -16.87
CA ASP A 245 12.52 6.16 -16.62
C ASP A 245 11.89 5.13 -17.57
N PRO A 246 12.20 5.18 -18.87
CA PRO A 246 11.59 4.30 -19.89
C PRO A 246 12.04 2.85 -19.82
N LEU A 247 13.04 2.51 -19.00
CA LEU A 247 13.57 1.15 -18.87
C LEU A 247 13.17 0.47 -17.56
N HIS A 248 12.27 1.07 -16.81
CA HIS A 248 11.73 0.51 -15.59
C HIS A 248 11.06 -0.86 -15.84
N ASP A 249 11.34 -1.85 -14.98
CA ASP A 249 10.59 -3.12 -14.95
C ASP A 249 9.77 -3.17 -13.66
N PRO A 250 8.46 -2.88 -13.72
CA PRO A 250 7.60 -2.82 -12.54
C PRO A 250 7.43 -4.18 -11.84
N LEU A 251 7.62 -5.30 -12.55
CA LEU A 251 7.53 -6.64 -11.97
C LEU A 251 8.76 -7.03 -11.16
N PHE A 252 9.87 -6.31 -11.32
CA PHE A 252 11.13 -6.58 -10.63
C PHE A 252 11.26 -5.87 -9.27
N GLN A 253 10.27 -5.08 -8.87
CA GLN A 253 10.26 -4.39 -7.56
C GLN A 253 10.03 -5.30 -6.35
N GLY A 254 9.82 -6.60 -6.59
CA GLY A 254 9.68 -7.59 -5.54
C GLY A 254 10.96 -7.79 -4.74
N ARG A 255 10.94 -7.39 -3.47
CA ARG A 255 11.76 -7.89 -2.35
C ARG A 255 13.23 -7.51 -2.26
N ASP A 256 13.94 -7.18 -3.36
CA ASP A 256 15.38 -6.86 -3.32
C ASP A 256 15.66 -5.47 -3.89
N ALA A 257 15.27 -4.44 -3.14
CA ALA A 257 15.57 -3.04 -3.47
C ALA A 257 17.09 -2.73 -3.46
N GLU A 258 17.94 -3.72 -3.28
CA GLU A 258 19.40 -3.66 -3.26
C GLU A 258 20.07 -4.47 -4.37
N ALA A 259 19.32 -5.07 -5.29
CA ALA A 259 19.91 -5.80 -6.41
C ALA A 259 20.80 -4.85 -7.26
N PRO A 260 22.06 -5.21 -7.51
CA PRO A 260 22.95 -4.43 -8.37
C PRO A 260 22.41 -4.48 -9.80
N GLY A 261 21.82 -3.39 -10.27
CA GLY A 261 21.25 -3.26 -11.61
C GLY A 261 19.95 -2.47 -11.66
N ASN A 262 19.27 -2.25 -10.55
CA ASN A 262 18.16 -1.30 -10.47
C ASN A 262 18.69 0.12 -10.56
N THR A 263 18.84 0.61 -11.77
CA THR A 263 19.14 2.00 -12.06
C THR A 263 17.89 2.85 -11.86
N PHE A 264 17.46 3.00 -10.60
CA PHE A 264 16.65 4.16 -10.28
C PHE A 264 17.47 5.39 -10.65
N PRO A 265 16.91 6.36 -11.37
CA PRO A 265 17.61 7.60 -11.59
C PRO A 265 18.10 8.12 -10.22
N PRO A 266 19.35 8.56 -10.07
CA PRO A 266 19.90 9.04 -8.80
C PRO A 266 19.10 10.19 -8.16
N TRP A 267 18.25 10.88 -8.93
CA TRP A 267 17.31 11.89 -8.46
C TRP A 267 16.11 11.31 -7.69
N MET A 268 15.74 10.02 -7.89
CA MET A 268 14.76 9.33 -7.04
C MET A 268 15.34 8.98 -5.65
N ARG A 269 16.67 9.05 -5.49
CA ARG A 269 17.33 9.00 -4.19
C ARG A 269 18.02 10.32 -3.97
N PRO A 270 17.53 11.22 -3.11
CA PRO A 270 18.37 12.29 -2.61
C PRO A 270 19.66 11.65 -2.10
N ALA A 271 20.81 12.11 -2.59
CA ALA A 271 22.12 11.55 -2.24
C ALA A 271 22.43 11.57 -0.72
N SER A 272 21.57 12.17 0.08
CA SER A 272 21.60 12.27 1.53
C SER A 272 20.71 11.27 2.28
N MET A 273 19.85 10.49 1.59
CA MET A 273 19.06 9.45 2.27
C MET A 273 19.91 8.19 2.47
N ARG A 274 20.51 8.06 3.62
CA ARG A 274 21.02 6.77 4.11
C ARG A 274 19.83 5.90 4.55
N PRO A 275 19.93 4.55 4.45
CA PRO A 275 19.02 3.69 5.18
C PRO A 275 19.01 4.14 6.66
N GLY A 276 17.86 4.56 7.19
CA GLY A 276 17.72 5.11 8.53
C GLY A 276 17.42 6.61 8.61
N ASP A 277 17.63 7.41 7.56
CA ASP A 277 17.26 8.84 7.53
C ASP A 277 15.78 9.09 7.16
N GLN A 278 15.01 8.04 6.97
CA GLN A 278 13.61 8.08 6.54
C GLN A 278 12.68 8.88 7.46
N GLY A 279 13.04 9.06 8.73
CA GLY A 279 12.25 9.82 9.69
C GLY A 279 12.43 11.33 9.66
N ARG A 280 13.49 11.87 9.04
CA ARG A 280 13.80 13.31 9.03
C ARG A 280 13.33 14.07 7.81
N CYS A 281 13.16 13.37 6.68
CA CYS A 281 12.67 13.95 5.43
C CYS A 281 11.31 13.38 5.00
N GLY A 282 10.55 12.79 5.91
CA GLY A 282 9.12 12.53 5.77
C GLY A 282 8.73 11.38 4.85
N GLY A 283 9.55 10.35 4.69
CA GLY A 283 9.17 9.16 3.93
C GLY A 283 9.12 7.90 4.80
N THR A 284 7.97 7.32 4.97
CA THR A 284 7.80 5.97 5.51
C THR A 284 7.69 4.97 4.35
N GLY A 285 8.58 3.98 4.30
CA GLY A 285 8.44 2.78 3.49
C GLY A 285 8.71 2.90 1.98
N VAL A 286 8.54 1.79 1.29
CA VAL A 286 8.79 1.59 -0.15
C VAL A 286 7.95 2.52 -1.03
N ALA A 287 6.75 2.89 -0.59
CA ALA A 287 5.87 3.84 -1.27
C ALA A 287 6.51 5.23 -1.48
N SER A 288 7.39 5.69 -0.58
CA SER A 288 8.01 7.01 -0.68
C SER A 288 8.97 7.21 -1.86
N ARG A 289 9.35 6.16 -2.56
CA ARG A 289 10.30 6.25 -3.70
C ARG A 289 9.67 6.86 -4.94
N TYR A 290 8.38 6.61 -5.18
CA TYR A 290 7.62 7.17 -6.29
C TYR A 290 7.08 8.57 -5.99
N PHE A 291 6.72 8.81 -4.76
CA PHE A 291 6.10 10.04 -4.29
C PHE A 291 7.01 11.28 -4.31
N LEU A 292 8.31 11.11 -4.47
CA LEU A 292 9.24 12.23 -4.60
C LEU A 292 9.15 12.95 -5.96
N LEU A 293 8.53 12.33 -6.98
CA LEU A 293 8.31 12.94 -8.30
C LEU A 293 7.02 13.72 -8.39
N GLU A 294 6.11 13.53 -7.43
CA GLU A 294 4.76 14.06 -7.47
C GLU A 294 4.55 15.17 -6.44
N PRO A 295 4.45 16.44 -6.87
CA PRO A 295 4.07 17.53 -5.98
C PRO A 295 2.69 17.36 -5.36
N SER A 296 1.82 16.51 -5.95
CA SER A 296 0.45 16.27 -5.52
C SER A 296 0.31 15.32 -4.33
N ASN A 297 1.37 14.66 -3.89
CA ASN A 297 1.25 13.69 -2.81
C ASN A 297 1.09 14.35 -1.44
N THR A 298 -0.15 14.33 -0.95
CA THR A 298 -0.55 14.85 0.37
C THR A 298 0.00 14.08 1.56
N ASN A 299 0.47 12.84 1.38
CA ASN A 299 1.00 12.00 2.44
C ASN A 299 2.44 12.33 2.83
N SER A 300 3.12 13.19 2.07
CA SER A 300 4.41 13.69 2.52
C SER A 300 4.19 14.71 3.64
N LYS A 301 4.58 14.36 4.86
CA LYS A 301 4.57 15.26 6.04
C LYS A 301 5.46 16.50 5.89
N ASN A 302 5.94 16.78 4.70
CA ASN A 302 6.86 17.88 4.37
C ASN A 302 6.17 19.15 3.91
N ASN A 303 4.85 19.32 4.13
CA ASN A 303 4.11 20.54 3.79
C ASN A 303 4.26 20.99 2.33
N ILE A 304 4.50 20.06 1.39
CA ILE A 304 4.27 20.34 -0.02
C ILE A 304 2.74 20.31 -0.16
N PRO A 305 2.08 21.46 -0.38
CA PRO A 305 0.65 21.44 -0.56
C PRO A 305 0.33 20.54 -1.73
N ALA A 306 -0.73 19.71 -1.61
CA ALA A 306 -1.26 18.93 -2.72
C ALA A 306 -1.35 19.87 -3.92
N SER A 307 -0.53 19.65 -4.95
CA SER A 307 -0.58 20.48 -6.12
C SER A 307 -1.86 20.11 -6.83
N LYS A 308 -2.73 21.08 -7.01
CA LYS A 308 -3.89 20.90 -7.90
C LYS A 308 -3.34 20.57 -9.28
N ALA A 309 -3.88 19.54 -9.92
CA ALA A 309 -3.54 19.20 -11.29
C ALA A 309 -3.60 20.46 -12.19
N PHE A 310 -2.69 20.54 -13.15
CA PHE A 310 -2.66 21.68 -14.08
C PHE A 310 -3.87 21.62 -15.03
N PRO A 311 -4.76 22.63 -15.03
CA PRO A 311 -5.93 22.63 -15.90
C PRO A 311 -5.55 23.07 -17.32
N ALA A 312 -5.72 22.19 -18.30
CA ALA A 312 -5.49 22.45 -19.71
C ALA A 312 -6.81 22.50 -20.49
N ARG A 313 -7.21 23.66 -20.97
CA ARG A 313 -8.47 23.82 -21.72
C ARG A 313 -8.26 23.64 -23.21
N VAL A 314 -8.87 22.62 -23.80
CA VAL A 314 -8.80 22.30 -25.22
C VAL A 314 -10.23 22.20 -25.80
N GLY A 315 -10.60 23.02 -26.77
CA GLY A 315 -11.90 22.92 -27.43
C GLY A 315 -13.11 22.94 -26.51
N GLY A 316 -13.05 23.72 -25.43
CA GLY A 316 -14.15 23.82 -24.44
C GLY A 316 -14.10 22.74 -23.33
N THR A 317 -13.29 21.72 -23.45
CA THR A 317 -13.06 20.69 -22.42
C THR A 317 -11.84 21.06 -21.58
N THR A 318 -11.95 20.98 -20.26
CA THR A 318 -10.81 21.10 -19.35
C THR A 318 -10.28 19.71 -19.04
N TYR A 319 -8.98 19.52 -19.27
CA TYR A 319 -8.23 18.32 -18.87
C TYR A 319 -7.34 18.65 -17.68
N HIS A 320 -7.11 17.68 -16.84
CA HIS A 320 -6.25 17.80 -15.67
C HIS A 320 -4.96 17.02 -15.93
N LEU A 321 -3.83 17.71 -15.89
CA LEU A 321 -2.51 17.14 -16.15
C LEU A 321 -1.72 17.11 -14.86
N GLU A 322 -0.96 16.04 -14.64
CA GLU A 322 -0.09 15.94 -13.48
C GLU A 322 1.01 17.01 -13.49
N ASN A 323 1.27 17.62 -12.33
CA ASN A 323 2.44 18.45 -12.11
C ASN A 323 3.57 17.61 -11.55
N ILE A 324 4.74 17.70 -12.15
CA ILE A 324 5.91 16.95 -11.69
C ILE A 324 7.04 17.87 -11.24
N ALA A 325 7.87 17.35 -10.34
CA ALA A 325 9.13 17.98 -10.00
C ALA A 325 10.15 17.78 -11.14
N LEU A 326 10.82 18.86 -11.53
CA LEU A 326 11.87 18.80 -12.54
C LEU A 326 13.24 18.48 -11.92
N LEU A 327 14.18 18.03 -12.76
CA LEU A 327 15.55 17.68 -12.35
C LEU A 327 16.24 18.75 -11.47
N PRO A 328 16.10 20.08 -11.72
CA PRO A 328 16.66 21.11 -10.85
C PRO A 328 16.21 21.06 -9.40
N TRP A 329 14.98 20.57 -9.13
CA TRP A 329 14.48 20.43 -7.76
C TRP A 329 15.29 19.38 -6.97
N TYR A 330 15.67 18.27 -7.61
CA TYR A 330 16.45 17.19 -6.98
C TYR A 330 17.93 17.52 -6.83
N THR A 331 18.48 18.24 -7.78
CA THR A 331 19.93 18.52 -7.82
C THR A 331 20.30 19.80 -7.08
N GLY A 332 19.34 20.64 -6.74
CA GLY A 332 19.58 21.97 -6.15
C GLY A 332 20.36 22.90 -7.09
N LYS A 333 20.59 22.51 -8.35
CA LYS A 333 21.35 23.28 -9.34
C LYS A 333 20.45 23.67 -10.52
N LEU A 334 20.42 24.97 -10.77
CA LEU A 334 19.85 25.53 -11.98
C LEU A 334 20.97 25.77 -12.98
N GLU A 335 21.01 24.98 -14.04
CA GLU A 335 21.90 25.24 -15.15
C GLU A 335 21.31 26.40 -16.00
N GLY A 336 21.53 27.64 -15.53
CA GLY A 336 21.41 28.86 -16.35
C GLY A 336 20.05 29.11 -17.04
N GLY A 337 18.95 28.69 -16.45
CA GLY A 337 17.56 28.95 -16.88
C GLY A 337 16.74 29.60 -15.77
N PRO A 338 15.48 29.99 -16.04
CA PRO A 338 14.56 30.46 -15.00
C PRO A 338 14.45 29.40 -13.90
N ARG A 339 14.25 29.83 -12.65
CA ARG A 339 14.08 28.94 -11.49
C ARG A 339 12.73 28.23 -11.54
N ILE A 340 12.63 27.18 -12.37
CA ILE A 340 11.44 26.35 -12.50
C ILE A 340 11.75 24.98 -11.89
N TYR A 341 11.03 24.64 -10.84
CA TYR A 341 11.20 23.37 -10.11
C TYR A 341 10.10 22.36 -10.38
N SER A 342 8.95 22.83 -10.88
CA SER A 342 7.81 21.99 -11.26
C SER A 342 7.25 22.38 -12.62
N TYR A 343 6.51 21.47 -13.25
CA TYR A 343 5.91 21.66 -14.56
C TYR A 343 4.68 20.73 -14.72
N PRO A 344 3.60 21.12 -15.40
CA PRO A 344 3.36 22.35 -16.17
C PRO A 344 3.15 23.63 -15.37
N ASP A 345 2.75 23.58 -14.09
CA ASP A 345 2.69 24.77 -13.26
C ASP A 345 4.04 24.99 -12.55
N PRO A 346 4.80 26.03 -12.93
CA PRO A 346 6.08 26.33 -12.29
C PRO A 346 5.94 26.78 -10.82
N ARG A 347 4.74 27.06 -10.35
CA ARG A 347 4.44 27.47 -8.97
C ARG A 347 3.97 26.33 -8.09
N ALA A 348 3.77 25.13 -8.66
CA ALA A 348 3.33 23.96 -7.89
C ALA A 348 4.35 23.56 -6.81
N LEU A 349 5.65 23.74 -7.08
CA LEU A 349 6.71 23.71 -6.08
C LEU A 349 7.26 25.13 -5.89
N PRO A 350 6.93 25.80 -4.79
CA PRO A 350 7.61 27.04 -4.39
C PRO A 350 9.08 26.74 -4.10
N GLU A 351 9.93 27.79 -4.12
CA GLU A 351 11.39 27.69 -3.95
C GLU A 351 11.88 26.50 -3.13
N ALA A 352 12.86 25.77 -3.67
CA ALA A 352 13.32 24.49 -3.20
C ALA A 352 13.19 24.32 -1.66
N ALA A 353 12.31 23.44 -1.24
CA ALA A 353 12.60 22.67 -0.05
C ALA A 353 13.89 21.91 -0.37
N VAL A 354 15.02 22.51 -0.01
CA VAL A 354 16.36 21.93 -0.26
C VAL A 354 16.31 20.50 0.23
N PRO A 355 16.65 19.50 -0.60
CA PRO A 355 16.82 18.14 -0.10
C PRO A 355 17.65 18.22 1.15
N CYS A 356 17.24 17.58 2.26
CA CYS A 356 17.88 17.65 3.55
C CYS A 356 19.38 17.87 3.44
N PRO A 357 19.94 18.95 3.99
CA PRO A 357 21.38 19.19 3.91
C PRO A 357 22.12 18.04 4.55
N ALA A 358 23.06 17.45 3.84
CA ALA A 358 23.98 16.49 4.41
C ALA A 358 24.65 17.15 5.63
N GLY A 359 24.34 16.70 6.86
CA GLY A 359 25.15 17.01 8.03
C GLY A 359 24.62 17.99 9.06
N GLY A 360 23.35 18.00 9.34
CA GLY A 360 22.82 18.62 10.57
C GLY A 360 22.35 17.58 11.57
N ARG A 361 23.23 16.99 12.38
CA ARG A 361 22.80 16.38 13.64
C ARG A 361 22.28 17.49 14.52
N ARG A 362 20.96 17.64 14.65
CA ARG A 362 20.41 18.11 15.90
C ARG A 362 20.69 17.02 16.93
N PRO A 363 21.26 17.37 18.10
CA PRO A 363 21.34 16.43 19.19
C PRO A 363 19.95 15.83 19.39
N ALA A 364 19.86 14.51 19.53
CA ALA A 364 18.68 13.91 20.08
C ALA A 364 18.49 14.59 21.44
N GLU A 365 17.50 15.47 21.55
CA GLU A 365 17.01 15.89 22.85
C GLU A 365 16.59 14.61 23.54
N ALA A 366 17.35 14.28 24.59
CA ALA A 366 17.00 13.20 25.47
C ALA A 366 15.61 13.55 26.02
N LEU A 367 14.59 12.87 25.50
CA LEU A 367 13.23 12.94 26.00
C LEU A 367 13.29 12.47 27.46
N GLN A 368 13.27 13.42 28.38
CA GLN A 368 13.05 13.14 29.78
C GLN A 368 11.65 12.53 29.93
N PRO A 369 11.49 11.42 30.62
CA PRO A 369 10.19 10.86 30.91
C PRO A 369 9.51 11.75 31.96
N SER A 370 8.70 12.69 31.53
CA SER A 370 7.81 13.42 32.40
C SER A 370 6.40 12.86 32.30
N ALA A 371 6.13 11.78 33.02
CA ALA A 371 4.82 11.49 33.57
C ALA A 371 5.01 10.56 34.77
N VAL A 372 4.72 11.09 35.93
CA VAL A 372 4.51 10.28 37.12
C VAL A 372 3.43 9.24 36.79
N PRO A 373 3.66 7.93 36.97
CA PRO A 373 2.64 6.92 36.67
C PRO A 373 1.43 7.18 37.55
N VAL A 374 0.29 7.47 36.91
CA VAL A 374 -0.99 7.47 37.62
C VAL A 374 -1.25 6.02 38.08
N PRO A 375 -1.60 5.79 39.36
CA PRO A 375 -1.92 4.46 39.84
C PRO A 375 -3.06 3.85 39.04
N TRP A 376 -2.81 2.71 38.42
CA TRP A 376 -3.83 1.98 37.67
C TRP A 376 -4.68 1.12 38.64
N ASN A 377 -5.98 1.32 38.63
CA ASN A 377 -6.92 0.66 39.55
C ASN A 377 -7.61 -0.61 38.96
N GLY A 378 -7.06 -1.23 37.92
CA GLY A 378 -7.62 -2.40 37.23
C GLY A 378 -8.33 -2.02 35.92
N PRO A 379 -8.62 -3.00 35.02
CA PRO A 379 -9.42 -2.70 33.85
C PRO A 379 -10.82 -2.32 34.32
N PRO A 380 -11.34 -1.16 33.90
CA PRO A 380 -12.76 -0.93 34.06
C PRO A 380 -13.50 -2.01 33.24
N ASN A 381 -14.71 -2.41 33.66
CA ASN A 381 -15.62 -3.22 32.85
C ASN A 381 -16.09 -2.40 31.62
N GLY A 382 -15.15 -1.96 30.79
CA GLY A 382 -15.35 -1.02 29.70
C GLY A 382 -14.52 -1.38 28.48
N HIS A 383 -14.45 -0.43 27.54
CA HIS A 383 -13.69 -0.57 26.32
C HIS A 383 -12.18 -0.61 26.61
N GLN A 384 -11.45 -1.36 25.79
CA GLN A 384 -10.02 -1.63 25.95
C GLN A 384 -9.18 -0.88 24.90
N LEU A 385 -8.01 -0.43 25.31
CA LEU A 385 -6.97 0.03 24.43
C LEU A 385 -5.98 -1.12 24.21
N ILE A 386 -5.89 -1.57 22.95
CA ILE A 386 -5.07 -2.70 22.51
C ILE A 386 -3.87 -2.16 21.75
N GLY A 387 -2.68 -2.68 21.95
CA GLY A 387 -1.52 -2.20 21.20
C GLY A 387 -0.47 -3.25 20.97
N TYR A 388 0.13 -3.18 19.79
CA TYR A 388 1.29 -4.00 19.46
C TYR A 388 2.56 -3.39 20.02
N TRP A 389 3.34 -4.22 20.68
CA TRP A 389 4.70 -3.90 21.12
C TRP A 389 5.71 -4.66 20.26
N THR A 390 6.64 -3.93 19.65
CA THR A 390 7.69 -4.51 18.81
C THR A 390 9.02 -4.50 19.56
N GLY A 391 9.71 -5.62 19.56
CA GLY A 391 11.09 -5.73 20.07
C GLY A 391 12.15 -5.26 19.06
N TYR A 392 11.72 -4.78 17.91
CA TYR A 392 12.56 -4.27 16.83
C TYR A 392 12.10 -2.86 16.42
N GLY A 393 12.97 -2.14 15.73
CA GLY A 393 12.66 -0.78 15.26
C GLY A 393 13.89 0.11 15.22
N PRO A 394 13.74 1.40 14.89
CA PRO A 394 14.84 2.35 14.90
C PRO A 394 15.54 2.41 16.27
N ALA A 395 16.83 2.69 16.29
CA ALA A 395 17.60 2.83 17.52
C ALA A 395 16.91 3.79 18.51
N GLY A 396 16.76 3.35 19.77
CA GLY A 396 16.08 4.11 20.83
C GLY A 396 14.56 3.98 20.88
N SER A 397 13.94 3.19 19.98
CA SER A 397 12.50 2.92 20.01
C SER A 397 12.13 1.71 20.88
N ASN A 398 13.11 0.89 21.27
CA ASN A 398 12.88 -0.29 22.08
C ASN A 398 12.95 0.04 23.57
N PHE A 399 11.94 -0.39 24.30
CA PHE A 399 11.85 -0.24 25.75
C PHE A 399 11.16 -1.48 26.36
N SER A 400 11.45 -1.77 27.64
CA SER A 400 10.88 -2.94 28.31
C SER A 400 9.36 -2.83 28.44
N LEU A 401 8.67 -3.98 28.48
CA LEU A 401 7.22 -4.03 28.65
C LEU A 401 6.75 -3.28 29.89
N ARG A 402 7.55 -3.23 30.97
CA ARG A 402 7.22 -2.47 32.20
C ARG A 402 7.07 -1.00 31.98
N ARG A 403 7.65 -0.43 30.92
CA ARG A 403 7.58 0.99 30.58
C ARG A 403 6.35 1.36 29.74
N ILE A 404 5.54 0.36 29.33
CA ILE A 404 4.29 0.61 28.64
C ILE A 404 3.35 1.39 29.56
N PRO A 405 2.78 2.53 29.08
CA PRO A 405 1.85 3.33 29.86
C PRO A 405 0.61 2.53 30.32
N PRO A 406 0.03 2.90 31.48
CA PRO A 406 -1.07 2.14 32.08
C PRO A 406 -2.37 2.19 31.27
N GLN A 407 -2.52 3.08 30.31
CA GLN A 407 -3.69 3.19 29.43
C GLN A 407 -3.88 1.96 28.54
N TRP A 408 -2.79 1.25 28.19
CA TRP A 408 -2.85 0.05 27.38
C TRP A 408 -3.35 -1.16 28.19
N ASP A 409 -4.41 -1.80 27.76
CA ASP A 409 -5.08 -2.90 28.46
C ASP A 409 -4.65 -4.27 27.95
N VAL A 410 -4.50 -4.40 26.62
CA VAL A 410 -3.99 -5.58 25.95
C VAL A 410 -2.70 -5.23 25.22
N ILE A 411 -1.66 -6.01 25.46
CA ILE A 411 -0.35 -5.86 24.84
C ILE A 411 -0.12 -7.08 23.97
N ILE A 412 0.10 -6.84 22.67
CA ILE A 412 0.38 -7.91 21.70
C ILE A 412 1.86 -7.81 21.33
N VAL A 413 2.62 -8.82 21.67
CA VAL A 413 4.06 -8.90 21.35
C VAL A 413 4.22 -9.37 19.90
N ALA A 414 4.91 -8.60 19.06
CA ALA A 414 5.15 -8.90 17.64
C ALA A 414 6.62 -9.32 17.44
N PHE A 415 6.95 -10.45 16.83
CA PHE A 415 6.12 -11.56 16.32
C PHE A 415 6.80 -12.92 16.60
N ALA A 416 5.99 -13.99 16.68
CA ALA A 416 6.46 -15.33 16.41
C ALA A 416 6.36 -15.57 14.88
N THR A 417 7.48 -15.91 14.26
CA THR A 417 7.61 -15.99 12.79
C THR A 417 7.88 -17.42 12.32
N PRO A 418 7.68 -17.72 11.02
CA PRO A 418 8.02 -19.04 10.48
C PRO A 418 9.45 -19.46 10.79
N ASP A 419 9.63 -20.70 11.23
CA ASP A 419 10.94 -21.29 11.48
C ASP A 419 11.38 -22.14 10.28
N HIS A 420 12.08 -21.51 9.33
CA HIS A 420 12.59 -22.19 8.13
C HIS A 420 13.70 -23.22 8.42
N SER A 421 14.20 -23.30 9.65
CA SER A 421 15.18 -24.32 10.08
C SER A 421 14.55 -25.57 10.70
N ALA A 422 13.23 -25.52 10.96
CA ALA A 422 12.43 -26.59 11.52
C ALA A 422 11.45 -27.17 10.48
N PRO A 423 10.78 -28.29 10.75
CA PRO A 423 9.76 -28.84 9.88
C PRO A 423 8.66 -27.82 9.55
N GLU A 424 8.10 -27.93 8.33
CA GLU A 424 7.02 -27.06 7.84
C GLU A 424 5.89 -26.90 8.86
N GLY A 425 5.38 -25.69 9.00
CA GLY A 425 4.35 -25.33 9.97
C GLY A 425 4.89 -24.89 11.33
N SER A 426 6.19 -25.02 11.58
CA SER A 426 6.78 -24.58 12.84
C SER A 426 6.94 -23.07 12.90
N LEU A 427 6.64 -22.49 14.07
CA LEU A 427 6.94 -21.09 14.39
C LEU A 427 8.06 -21.02 15.42
N ARG A 428 8.78 -19.90 15.44
CA ARG A 428 9.78 -19.56 16.45
C ARG A 428 9.53 -18.16 17.00
N PHE A 429 9.85 -18.03 18.28
CA PHE A 429 9.95 -16.74 18.95
C PHE A 429 11.23 -16.72 19.77
N HIS A 430 11.95 -15.61 19.67
CA HIS A 430 13.11 -15.33 20.51
C HIS A 430 12.90 -14.02 21.23
N THR A 431 13.36 -13.93 22.46
CA THR A 431 13.43 -12.64 23.14
C THR A 431 14.11 -11.63 22.23
N PRO A 432 13.51 -10.46 22.01
CA PRO A 432 14.08 -9.46 21.11
C PRO A 432 15.50 -9.05 21.48
N ALA A 433 16.33 -8.74 20.49
CA ALA A 433 17.71 -8.32 20.69
C ALA A 433 17.79 -7.10 21.64
N GLY A 434 18.72 -7.19 22.61
CA GLY A 434 18.90 -6.15 23.63
C GLY A 434 18.08 -6.35 24.90
N PHE A 435 17.31 -7.43 25.01
CA PHE A 435 16.59 -7.81 26.22
C PHE A 435 17.13 -9.14 26.75
N ASP A 436 17.27 -9.24 28.08
CA ASP A 436 17.52 -10.51 28.75
C ASP A 436 16.23 -11.36 28.79
N THR A 437 16.35 -12.65 28.52
CA THR A 437 15.18 -13.54 28.43
C THR A 437 14.46 -13.71 29.76
N ALA A 438 15.19 -13.80 30.87
CA ALA A 438 14.57 -13.96 32.19
C ALA A 438 13.86 -12.65 32.61
N GLU A 439 14.46 -11.50 32.33
CA GLU A 439 13.83 -10.20 32.56
C GLU A 439 12.58 -10.02 31.67
N PHE A 440 12.64 -10.39 30.40
CA PHE A 440 11.50 -10.30 29.50
C PHE A 440 10.31 -11.15 29.97
N LYS A 441 10.57 -12.39 30.39
CA LYS A 441 9.54 -13.27 31.00
C LYS A 441 9.00 -12.67 32.31
N ALA A 442 9.86 -12.09 33.14
CA ALA A 442 9.46 -11.39 34.36
C ALA A 442 8.62 -10.14 34.08
N ASP A 443 8.86 -9.46 32.97
CA ASP A 443 8.07 -8.31 32.51
C ASP A 443 6.67 -8.72 32.06
N ILE A 444 6.54 -9.81 31.28
CA ILE A 444 5.25 -10.39 30.93
C ILE A 444 4.45 -10.71 32.20
N ALA A 445 5.07 -11.43 33.14
CA ALA A 445 4.44 -11.77 34.41
C ALA A 445 4.07 -10.54 35.24
N TYR A 446 4.89 -9.47 35.20
CA TYR A 446 4.60 -8.21 35.86
C TYR A 446 3.36 -7.51 35.26
N MET A 447 3.25 -7.44 33.93
CA MET A 447 2.10 -6.83 33.26
C MET A 447 0.82 -7.60 33.56
N ARG A 448 0.89 -8.94 33.53
CA ARG A 448 -0.26 -9.81 33.86
C ARG A 448 -0.72 -9.62 35.30
N ARG A 449 0.19 -9.49 36.29
CA ARG A 449 -0.17 -9.16 37.69
C ARG A 449 -0.84 -7.80 37.85
N ARG A 450 -0.59 -6.88 36.92
CA ARG A 450 -1.27 -5.58 36.85
C ARG A 450 -2.62 -5.65 36.12
N GLY A 451 -3.11 -6.85 35.80
CA GLY A 451 -4.38 -7.08 35.14
C GLY A 451 -4.35 -6.86 33.62
N LYS A 452 -3.17 -6.59 33.04
CA LYS A 452 -3.02 -6.49 31.59
C LYS A 452 -3.06 -7.88 30.96
N LYS A 453 -3.49 -7.95 29.71
CA LYS A 453 -3.35 -9.16 28.88
C LYS A 453 -2.11 -9.03 28.02
N VAL A 454 -1.33 -10.11 27.91
CA VAL A 454 -0.13 -10.14 27.07
C VAL A 454 -0.22 -11.34 26.15
N LEU A 455 -0.39 -11.06 24.85
CA LEU A 455 -0.48 -12.07 23.79
C LEU A 455 0.79 -12.08 22.95
N ILE A 456 1.01 -13.19 22.24
CA ILE A 456 2.03 -13.27 21.18
C ILE A 456 1.35 -13.30 19.82
N SER A 457 1.72 -12.37 18.91
CA SER A 457 1.22 -12.35 17.55
C SER A 457 2.01 -13.32 16.68
N LEU A 458 1.32 -14.05 15.83
CA LEU A 458 1.83 -15.08 14.93
C LEU A 458 1.78 -14.57 13.51
N GLY A 459 2.92 -14.50 12.82
CA GLY A 459 3.01 -14.04 11.42
C GLY A 459 3.60 -12.64 11.30
N GLY A 460 2.78 -11.69 10.89
CA GLY A 460 3.14 -10.31 10.58
C GLY A 460 3.40 -10.05 9.10
N GLY A 461 3.38 -8.79 8.71
CA GLY A 461 3.54 -8.35 7.33
C GLY A 461 4.77 -8.88 6.62
N GLY A 462 4.59 -9.36 5.39
CA GLY A 462 5.65 -9.90 4.55
C GLY A 462 6.12 -11.31 4.93
N GLN A 463 5.56 -11.93 5.98
CA GLN A 463 5.83 -13.34 6.29
C GLN A 463 4.97 -14.24 5.42
N VAL A 464 5.57 -15.30 4.86
CA VAL A 464 4.82 -16.32 4.10
C VAL A 464 4.73 -17.57 4.96
N PHE A 465 3.51 -17.95 5.32
CA PHE A 465 3.22 -19.09 6.17
C PHE A 465 1.95 -19.79 5.73
N THR A 466 2.00 -21.11 5.56
CA THR A 466 0.85 -21.92 5.20
C THR A 466 0.86 -23.24 5.97
N LEU A 467 -0.31 -23.81 6.23
CA LEU A 467 -0.47 -25.15 6.81
C LEU A 467 -0.98 -26.10 5.73
N ALA A 468 -0.06 -26.77 5.03
CA ALA A 468 -0.40 -27.61 3.89
C ALA A 468 -1.08 -28.94 4.26
N GLY A 469 -0.95 -29.42 5.50
CA GLY A 469 -1.47 -30.71 5.89
C GLY A 469 -1.40 -31.03 7.39
N PRO A 470 -1.76 -32.26 7.79
CA PRO A 470 -1.79 -32.66 9.20
C PRO A 470 -0.44 -32.53 9.92
N ASN A 471 0.68 -32.81 9.23
CA ASN A 471 2.01 -32.71 9.84
C ASN A 471 2.36 -31.24 10.13
N SER A 472 2.14 -30.32 9.19
CA SER A 472 2.37 -28.90 9.42
C SER A 472 1.43 -28.35 10.50
N THR A 473 0.19 -28.83 10.58
CA THR A 473 -0.74 -28.54 11.69
C THR A 473 -0.17 -28.95 13.04
N SER A 474 0.34 -30.18 13.17
CA SER A 474 0.93 -30.70 14.41
C SER A 474 2.17 -29.91 14.82
N ASN A 475 3.02 -29.54 13.86
CA ASN A 475 4.21 -28.72 14.11
C ASN A 475 3.84 -27.32 14.58
N PHE A 476 2.81 -26.71 13.98
CA PHE A 476 2.28 -25.42 14.39
C PHE A 476 1.78 -25.48 15.84
N VAL A 477 0.88 -26.41 16.15
CA VAL A 477 0.31 -26.58 17.50
C VAL A 477 1.43 -26.78 18.53
N SER A 478 2.40 -27.65 18.23
CA SER A 478 3.50 -27.95 19.16
C SER A 478 4.41 -26.74 19.39
N SER A 479 4.78 -26.01 18.32
CA SER A 479 5.65 -24.84 18.44
C SER A 479 4.96 -23.68 19.15
N VAL A 480 3.70 -23.40 18.86
CA VAL A 480 2.90 -22.37 19.54
C VAL A 480 2.69 -22.72 21.01
N THR A 481 2.34 -23.98 21.32
CA THR A 481 2.21 -24.47 22.71
C THR A 481 3.49 -24.22 23.50
N ARG A 482 4.64 -24.54 22.93
CA ARG A 482 5.95 -24.29 23.55
C ARG A 482 6.19 -22.81 23.80
N ILE A 483 5.97 -21.93 22.78
CA ILE A 483 6.19 -20.50 22.91
C ILE A 483 5.29 -19.90 24.00
N VAL A 484 4.00 -20.19 23.97
CA VAL A 484 3.04 -19.68 24.96
C VAL A 484 3.40 -20.12 26.37
N SER A 485 3.73 -21.41 26.55
CA SER A 485 4.09 -21.98 27.87
C SER A 485 5.42 -21.43 28.39
N GLU A 486 6.41 -21.30 27.51
CA GLU A 486 7.75 -20.85 27.88
C GLU A 486 7.78 -19.39 28.35
N TYR A 487 7.06 -18.51 27.67
CA TYR A 487 7.05 -17.08 27.99
C TYR A 487 5.91 -16.66 28.91
N GLY A 488 4.89 -17.49 29.06
CA GLY A 488 3.75 -17.26 29.93
C GLY A 488 2.76 -16.25 29.33
N PHE A 489 2.55 -16.26 28.02
CA PHE A 489 1.55 -15.44 27.35
C PHE A 489 0.11 -15.86 27.75
N ASP A 490 -0.84 -14.93 27.73
CA ASP A 490 -2.26 -15.18 27.97
C ASP A 490 -2.97 -15.83 26.77
N GLY A 491 -2.34 -15.82 25.60
CA GLY A 491 -2.91 -16.34 24.37
C GLY A 491 -2.11 -15.95 23.15
N ILE A 492 -2.73 -16.11 22.00
CA ILE A 492 -2.19 -15.80 20.68
C ILE A 492 -3.03 -14.74 19.98
N ASP A 493 -2.40 -14.04 19.09
CA ASP A 493 -2.99 -13.19 18.09
C ASP A 493 -2.59 -13.71 16.70
N LEU A 494 -3.52 -13.75 15.75
CA LEU A 494 -3.29 -14.29 14.42
C LEU A 494 -3.19 -13.15 13.41
N ASP A 495 -1.97 -12.88 12.93
CA ASP A 495 -1.62 -11.84 11.96
C ASP A 495 -1.08 -12.47 10.66
N PHE A 496 -1.92 -13.29 10.02
CA PHE A 496 -1.57 -13.91 8.74
C PHE A 496 -2.09 -13.04 7.60
N GLU A 497 -1.22 -12.14 7.16
CA GLU A 497 -1.50 -11.22 6.08
C GLU A 497 -1.32 -11.88 4.69
N THR A 498 -1.67 -11.19 3.64
CA THR A 498 -1.42 -11.60 2.26
C THR A 498 0.11 -11.68 2.00
N PRO A 499 0.64 -12.77 1.39
CA PRO A 499 -0.05 -13.91 0.79
C PRO A 499 -0.20 -15.15 1.70
N SER A 500 0.05 -15.06 3.02
CA SER A 500 -0.02 -16.21 3.93
C SER A 500 -1.42 -16.82 3.98
N LEU A 501 -2.45 -16.00 3.82
CA LEU A 501 -3.83 -16.44 3.85
C LEU A 501 -4.58 -15.94 2.61
N ALA A 502 -4.83 -16.86 1.68
CA ALA A 502 -5.63 -16.64 0.47
C ALA A 502 -6.46 -17.89 0.19
N LEU A 503 -7.66 -17.70 -0.36
CA LEU A 503 -8.55 -18.79 -0.74
C LEU A 503 -8.19 -19.35 -2.11
N ASP A 504 -8.18 -20.68 -2.25
CA ASP A 504 -7.95 -21.34 -3.50
C ASP A 504 -9.10 -21.10 -4.51
N PRO A 505 -8.84 -21.14 -5.82
CA PRO A 505 -9.88 -21.11 -6.82
C PRO A 505 -10.93 -22.22 -6.60
N GLY A 506 -12.20 -21.84 -6.54
CA GLY A 506 -13.31 -22.76 -6.29
C GLY A 506 -13.77 -22.81 -4.82
N ASP A 507 -13.06 -22.17 -3.89
CA ASP A 507 -13.51 -21.96 -2.52
C ASP A 507 -14.54 -20.81 -2.52
N THR A 508 -15.82 -21.14 -2.50
CA THR A 508 -16.92 -20.18 -2.70
C THR A 508 -17.90 -20.09 -1.52
N ASP A 509 -17.74 -20.94 -0.50
CA ASP A 509 -18.61 -20.93 0.70
C ASP A 509 -17.75 -20.89 1.98
N PHE A 510 -17.64 -19.73 2.60
CA PHE A 510 -16.87 -19.53 3.83
C PHE A 510 -17.30 -20.43 5.00
N ARG A 511 -18.52 -21.01 4.96
CA ARG A 511 -19.04 -21.93 5.98
C ARG A 511 -18.48 -23.34 5.83
N HIS A 512 -18.06 -23.67 4.62
CA HIS A 512 -17.54 -24.98 4.22
C HIS A 512 -16.26 -24.81 3.37
N PRO A 513 -15.18 -24.23 3.95
CA PRO A 513 -13.97 -23.95 3.20
C PRO A 513 -13.32 -25.24 2.69
N ILE A 514 -12.79 -25.17 1.47
CA ILE A 514 -12.06 -26.26 0.84
C ILE A 514 -10.57 -25.98 0.69
N THR A 515 -10.13 -24.74 0.93
CA THR A 515 -8.73 -24.34 0.92
C THR A 515 -7.97 -25.06 2.05
N PRO A 516 -7.00 -25.94 1.73
CA PRO A 516 -6.35 -26.79 2.75
C PRO A 516 -5.72 -26.00 3.90
N SER A 517 -5.00 -24.90 3.60
CA SER A 517 -4.36 -24.08 4.63
C SER A 517 -5.38 -23.47 5.60
N THR A 518 -6.54 -23.05 5.11
CA THR A 518 -7.64 -22.53 5.94
C THR A 518 -8.22 -23.62 6.84
N VAL A 519 -8.51 -24.80 6.29
CA VAL A 519 -9.07 -25.94 7.03
C VAL A 519 -8.11 -26.39 8.13
N HIS A 520 -6.82 -26.50 7.82
CA HIS A 520 -5.80 -26.91 8.77
C HIS A 520 -5.56 -25.87 9.85
N LEU A 521 -5.61 -24.58 9.51
CA LEU A 521 -5.48 -23.50 10.49
C LEU A 521 -6.66 -23.47 11.48
N ILE A 522 -7.90 -23.65 11.00
CA ILE A 522 -9.07 -23.79 11.87
C ILE A 522 -8.90 -24.95 12.86
N SER A 523 -8.45 -26.11 12.37
CA SER A 523 -8.16 -27.27 13.20
C SER A 523 -7.08 -26.97 14.26
N ALA A 524 -5.99 -26.31 13.87
CA ALA A 524 -4.91 -25.96 14.78
C ALA A 524 -5.35 -25.01 15.90
N LEU A 525 -6.13 -23.98 15.58
CA LEU A 525 -6.65 -23.02 16.57
C LEU A 525 -7.56 -23.70 17.60
N ARG A 526 -8.40 -24.64 17.17
CA ARG A 526 -9.23 -25.43 18.08
C ARG A 526 -8.39 -26.32 18.97
N GLN A 527 -7.38 -27.02 18.45
CA GLN A 527 -6.45 -27.86 19.25
C GLN A 527 -5.72 -27.01 20.30
N LEU A 528 -5.26 -25.81 19.98
CA LEU A 528 -4.64 -24.90 20.94
C LEU A 528 -5.61 -24.48 22.05
N TYR A 529 -6.84 -24.13 21.68
CA TYR A 529 -7.86 -23.77 22.67
C TYR A 529 -8.21 -24.95 23.59
N ASP A 530 -8.35 -26.14 23.05
CA ASP A 530 -8.62 -27.37 23.84
C ASP A 530 -7.47 -27.68 24.79
N HIS A 531 -6.22 -27.46 24.37
CA HIS A 531 -5.02 -27.68 25.17
C HIS A 531 -4.93 -26.71 26.37
N PHE A 532 -5.12 -25.39 26.11
CA PHE A 532 -4.95 -24.37 27.16
C PHE A 532 -6.23 -24.08 27.94
N GLY A 533 -7.39 -24.39 27.38
CA GLY A 533 -8.70 -24.21 27.99
C GLY A 533 -9.24 -22.79 27.92
N ARG A 534 -10.38 -22.53 28.56
CA ARG A 534 -11.21 -21.31 28.43
C ARG A 534 -10.54 -19.96 28.74
N ARG A 535 -9.39 -19.98 29.41
CA ARG A 535 -8.64 -18.75 29.72
C ARG A 535 -7.68 -18.36 28.63
N PHE A 536 -7.46 -19.22 27.66
CA PHE A 536 -6.59 -18.96 26.53
C PHE A 536 -7.27 -18.01 25.56
N MET A 537 -6.62 -16.91 25.25
CA MET A 537 -7.14 -15.92 24.34
C MET A 537 -6.69 -16.25 22.90
N ILE A 538 -7.62 -16.10 21.96
CA ILE A 538 -7.35 -16.12 20.52
C ILE A 538 -7.92 -14.83 19.95
N SER A 539 -7.06 -13.96 19.43
CA SER A 539 -7.47 -12.81 18.64
C SER A 539 -7.11 -12.99 17.16
N LEU A 540 -7.82 -12.27 16.31
CA LEU A 540 -7.59 -12.21 14.87
C LEU A 540 -7.40 -10.75 14.49
N VAL A 541 -6.40 -10.46 13.65
CA VAL A 541 -6.11 -9.11 13.14
C VAL A 541 -6.08 -9.12 11.60
N PRO A 542 -7.21 -9.43 10.95
CA PRO A 542 -7.27 -9.49 9.49
C PRO A 542 -7.06 -8.11 8.87
N GLU A 543 -6.46 -8.11 7.68
CA GLU A 543 -6.46 -6.94 6.81
C GLU A 543 -7.88 -6.53 6.40
N GLY A 544 -8.12 -5.25 6.08
CA GLY A 544 -9.42 -4.77 5.62
C GLY A 544 -9.98 -5.55 4.42
N THR A 545 -9.12 -6.05 3.55
CA THR A 545 -9.49 -6.91 2.41
C THR A 545 -9.95 -8.30 2.82
N GLN A 546 -9.45 -8.81 3.93
CA GLN A 546 -9.67 -10.20 4.36
C GLN A 546 -10.99 -10.40 5.14
N ILE A 547 -11.63 -9.34 5.63
CA ILE A 547 -12.97 -9.39 6.24
C ILE A 547 -13.92 -8.43 5.54
N PRO A 548 -13.86 -7.08 5.71
CA PRO A 548 -14.78 -6.18 5.00
C PRO A 548 -14.71 -6.31 3.48
N GLY A 549 -13.53 -6.56 2.92
CA GLY A 549 -13.33 -6.81 1.49
C GLY A 549 -14.06 -8.05 0.96
N GLY A 550 -14.48 -8.95 1.84
CA GLY A 550 -15.36 -10.06 1.53
C GLY A 550 -16.80 -9.64 1.18
N TYR A 551 -17.21 -8.42 1.46
CA TYR A 551 -18.53 -7.91 1.09
C TYR A 551 -18.65 -7.67 -0.43
N PRO A 552 -17.77 -6.89 -1.08
CA PRO A 552 -17.84 -6.68 -2.52
C PRO A 552 -17.31 -7.87 -3.34
N SER A 553 -16.42 -8.72 -2.80
CA SER A 553 -15.79 -9.83 -3.51
C SER A 553 -15.40 -10.96 -2.57
N TYR A 554 -15.43 -12.21 -3.05
CA TYR A 554 -15.00 -13.36 -2.27
C TYR A 554 -14.13 -14.29 -3.11
N GLY A 555 -12.88 -14.55 -2.64
CA GLY A 555 -11.88 -15.38 -3.31
C GLY A 555 -10.47 -14.76 -3.28
N GLY A 556 -9.44 -15.57 -3.37
CA GLY A 556 -8.08 -15.12 -3.17
C GLY A 556 -7.91 -14.48 -1.78
N GLN A 557 -7.37 -13.26 -1.72
CA GLN A 557 -7.23 -12.52 -0.46
C GLN A 557 -8.55 -11.96 0.08
N PHE A 558 -9.54 -11.69 -0.80
CA PHE A 558 -10.80 -11.05 -0.40
C PHE A 558 -11.69 -11.99 0.39
N GLY A 559 -11.95 -11.64 1.64
CA GLY A 559 -12.74 -12.45 2.54
C GLY A 559 -12.03 -13.69 3.08
N SER A 560 -10.72 -13.80 2.96
CA SER A 560 -9.97 -15.01 3.32
C SER A 560 -10.00 -15.38 4.81
N TYR A 561 -10.25 -14.42 5.71
CA TYR A 561 -10.47 -14.69 7.14
C TYR A 561 -11.90 -15.05 7.50
N LEU A 562 -12.89 -14.86 6.60
CA LEU A 562 -14.29 -15.17 6.90
C LEU A 562 -14.51 -16.64 7.32
N PRO A 563 -13.90 -17.65 6.66
CA PRO A 563 -14.04 -19.04 7.10
C PRO A 563 -13.49 -19.26 8.51
N ILE A 564 -12.34 -18.67 8.83
CA ILE A 564 -11.70 -18.82 10.15
C ILE A 564 -12.55 -18.16 11.22
N ALA A 565 -12.90 -16.86 11.04
CA ALA A 565 -13.72 -16.13 11.99
C ALA A 565 -15.09 -16.79 12.23
N TYR A 566 -15.70 -17.36 11.18
CA TYR A 566 -16.94 -18.12 11.30
C TYR A 566 -16.76 -19.41 12.07
N ALA A 567 -15.74 -20.20 11.74
CA ALA A 567 -15.50 -21.51 12.34
C ALA A 567 -15.09 -21.47 13.82
N ILE A 568 -14.39 -20.41 14.26
CA ILE A 568 -13.92 -20.27 15.65
C ILE A 568 -14.70 -19.24 16.48
N ARG A 569 -15.83 -18.73 15.97
CA ARG A 569 -16.59 -17.62 16.60
C ARG A 569 -16.99 -17.87 18.04
N ASP A 570 -17.11 -19.13 18.46
CA ASP A 570 -17.40 -19.57 19.82
C ASP A 570 -16.19 -19.40 20.76
N ILE A 571 -14.99 -19.67 20.27
CA ILE A 571 -13.73 -19.61 21.04
C ILE A 571 -12.94 -18.31 20.79
N LEU A 572 -13.32 -17.50 19.82
CA LEU A 572 -12.70 -16.21 19.52
C LEU A 572 -12.84 -15.26 20.71
N SER A 573 -11.72 -14.66 21.14
CA SER A 573 -11.71 -13.63 22.19
C SER A 573 -12.12 -12.28 21.62
N PHE A 574 -11.46 -11.84 20.54
CA PHE A 574 -11.81 -10.65 19.79
C PHE A 574 -11.18 -10.66 18.39
N MET A 575 -11.67 -9.77 17.53
CA MET A 575 -11.13 -9.48 16.22
C MET A 575 -11.00 -7.96 16.06
N ASP A 576 -9.85 -7.52 15.59
CA ASP A 576 -9.52 -6.13 15.31
C ASP A 576 -9.06 -5.97 13.86
N VAL A 577 -9.99 -5.65 12.98
CA VAL A 577 -9.69 -5.46 11.55
C VAL A 577 -8.70 -4.31 11.38
N GLN A 578 -7.67 -4.51 10.57
CA GLN A 578 -6.73 -3.47 10.16
C GLN A 578 -7.44 -2.48 9.22
N ASP A 579 -7.92 -1.36 9.76
CA ASP A 579 -8.60 -0.30 9.02
C ASP A 579 -7.62 0.71 8.39
N TYR A 580 -6.47 0.20 7.95
CA TYR A 580 -5.37 0.94 7.32
C TYR A 580 -4.72 0.07 6.24
N ASN A 581 -3.84 0.64 5.41
CA ASN A 581 -3.19 -0.07 4.30
C ASN A 581 -4.20 -0.90 3.48
N THR A 582 -5.26 -0.27 3.05
CA THR A 582 -6.39 -0.96 2.41
C THR A 582 -6.93 -0.10 1.27
N PRO A 583 -7.39 -0.72 0.18
CA PRO A 583 -8.08 0.01 -0.87
C PRO A 583 -9.43 0.55 -0.38
N PRO A 584 -10.08 1.42 -1.17
CA PRO A 584 -11.46 1.81 -0.92
C PRO A 584 -12.38 0.60 -0.83
N LEU A 585 -13.32 0.62 0.13
CA LEU A 585 -14.29 -0.46 0.33
C LEU A 585 -15.72 0.10 0.37
N GLU A 586 -16.68 -0.79 0.09
CA GLU A 586 -18.12 -0.46 0.09
C GLU A 586 -18.71 -0.65 1.49
N GLY A 587 -19.46 0.34 1.98
CA GLY A 587 -20.25 0.24 3.22
C GLY A 587 -21.61 -0.42 2.98
N LEU A 588 -22.32 -0.78 4.06
CA LEU A 588 -23.65 -1.39 3.97
C LEU A 588 -24.70 -0.48 3.30
N ASP A 589 -24.49 0.84 3.31
CA ASP A 589 -25.32 1.81 2.61
C ASP A 589 -25.10 1.79 1.08
N GLY A 590 -24.06 1.09 0.60
CA GLY A 590 -23.70 0.98 -0.80
C GLY A 590 -22.90 2.18 -1.30
N GLU A 591 -22.28 2.95 -0.38
CA GLU A 591 -21.34 4.01 -0.72
C GLU A 591 -19.90 3.55 -0.52
N ILE A 592 -18.98 4.24 -1.19
CA ILE A 592 -17.55 3.89 -1.21
C ILE A 592 -16.82 4.78 -0.21
N TYR A 593 -16.01 4.18 0.65
CA TYR A 593 -15.27 4.85 1.70
C TYR A 593 -13.77 4.57 1.59
N GLN A 594 -12.97 5.57 1.98
CA GLN A 594 -11.51 5.49 1.98
C GLN A 594 -10.96 5.49 3.41
N ALA A 595 -9.94 4.68 3.66
CA ALA A 595 -9.27 4.59 4.96
C ALA A 595 -8.81 5.96 5.49
N GLY A 596 -8.74 6.09 6.82
CA GLY A 596 -8.34 7.32 7.48
C GLY A 596 -9.47 8.34 7.69
N THR A 597 -10.73 7.98 7.40
CA THR A 597 -11.91 8.82 7.62
C THR A 597 -12.84 8.22 8.66
N VAL A 598 -13.61 9.06 9.37
CA VAL A 598 -14.61 8.58 10.34
C VAL A 598 -15.65 7.68 9.66
N ASP A 599 -16.07 8.06 8.46
CA ASP A 599 -17.03 7.30 7.65
C ASP A 599 -16.52 5.87 7.37
N TYR A 600 -15.23 5.75 6.97
CA TYR A 600 -14.63 4.45 6.67
C TYR A 600 -14.62 3.53 7.91
N HIS A 601 -14.06 4.04 9.02
CA HIS A 601 -13.96 3.24 10.25
C HIS A 601 -15.34 2.81 10.78
N ALA A 602 -16.32 3.70 10.69
CA ALA A 602 -17.71 3.38 11.07
C ALA A 602 -18.32 2.34 10.11
N ALA A 603 -18.15 2.50 8.80
CA ALA A 603 -18.72 1.60 7.80
C ALA A 603 -18.12 0.19 7.87
N MET A 604 -16.79 0.07 7.99
CA MET A 604 -16.11 -1.23 8.05
C MET A 604 -16.42 -1.97 9.36
N THR A 605 -16.46 -1.25 10.46
CA THR A 605 -16.86 -1.84 11.76
C THR A 605 -18.33 -2.28 11.75
N ASP A 606 -19.22 -1.49 11.14
CA ASP A 606 -20.65 -1.82 11.05
C ASP A 606 -20.90 -3.07 10.20
N LEU A 607 -20.11 -3.30 9.12
CA LEU A 607 -20.14 -4.56 8.38
C LEU A 607 -19.97 -5.77 9.30
N VAL A 608 -18.98 -5.75 10.16
CA VAL A 608 -18.67 -6.86 11.08
C VAL A 608 -19.73 -7.02 12.16
N LEU A 609 -20.25 -5.90 12.68
CA LEU A 609 -21.22 -5.87 13.78
C LEU A 609 -22.67 -6.11 13.33
N HIS A 610 -22.99 -5.87 12.06
CA HIS A 610 -24.33 -6.10 11.48
C HIS A 610 -24.40 -7.41 10.70
N GLY A 611 -23.27 -7.89 10.17
CA GLY A 611 -23.21 -8.98 9.21
C GLY A 611 -23.50 -8.50 7.78
N PHE A 612 -23.09 -9.29 6.79
CA PHE A 612 -23.19 -8.91 5.39
C PHE A 612 -23.25 -10.10 4.43
N ALA A 613 -23.77 -9.84 3.23
CA ALA A 613 -23.79 -10.82 2.14
C ALA A 613 -22.39 -10.90 1.49
N VAL A 614 -21.73 -12.05 1.61
CA VAL A 614 -20.37 -12.29 1.09
C VAL A 614 -20.40 -12.31 -0.44
N GLY A 615 -19.48 -11.54 -1.08
CA GLY A 615 -19.48 -11.35 -2.53
C GLY A 615 -20.75 -10.69 -3.07
N GLY A 616 -21.52 -10.02 -2.21
CA GLY A 616 -22.83 -9.45 -2.58
C GLY A 616 -23.95 -10.49 -2.76
N ASP A 617 -23.69 -11.77 -2.44
CA ASP A 617 -24.69 -12.84 -2.58
C ASP A 617 -25.41 -13.12 -1.26
N PRO A 618 -26.72 -12.83 -1.13
CA PRO A 618 -27.48 -13.01 0.11
C PRO A 618 -27.58 -14.48 0.57
N ARG A 619 -27.29 -15.45 -0.27
CA ARG A 619 -27.24 -16.88 0.11
C ARG A 619 -26.07 -17.17 1.05
N TYR A 620 -25.02 -16.38 0.98
CA TYR A 620 -23.80 -16.50 1.77
C TYR A 620 -23.70 -15.32 2.74
N PHE A 621 -24.58 -15.31 3.75
CA PHE A 621 -24.58 -14.24 4.74
C PHE A 621 -23.62 -14.55 5.90
N PHE A 622 -22.62 -13.68 6.08
CA PHE A 622 -21.73 -13.72 7.24
C PHE A 622 -22.45 -13.10 8.43
N PRO A 623 -22.67 -13.88 9.52
CA PRO A 623 -23.48 -13.40 10.65
C PRO A 623 -22.74 -12.32 11.45
N PRO A 624 -23.48 -11.43 12.15
CA PRO A 624 -22.89 -10.44 13.04
C PRO A 624 -21.97 -11.10 14.08
N LEU A 625 -20.81 -10.51 14.31
CA LEU A 625 -20.03 -10.84 15.50
C LEU A 625 -20.59 -10.07 16.70
N PRO A 626 -20.61 -10.67 17.90
CA PRO A 626 -20.95 -9.96 19.12
C PRO A 626 -20.05 -8.74 19.34
N ALA A 627 -20.63 -7.61 19.73
CA ALA A 627 -19.86 -6.37 19.87
C ALA A 627 -18.67 -6.49 20.85
N ASN A 628 -18.83 -7.29 21.91
CA ASN A 628 -17.76 -7.59 22.87
C ASN A 628 -16.65 -8.50 22.29
N LYS A 629 -16.66 -8.76 21.00
CA LYS A 629 -15.60 -9.49 20.26
C LYS A 629 -15.04 -8.66 19.10
N VAL A 630 -15.39 -7.37 18.99
CA VAL A 630 -14.95 -6.51 17.87
C VAL A 630 -14.23 -5.28 18.39
N ALA A 631 -13.04 -5.02 17.88
CA ALA A 631 -12.29 -3.77 18.02
C ALA A 631 -11.97 -3.19 16.65
N VAL A 632 -11.54 -1.94 16.60
CA VAL A 632 -11.13 -1.25 15.37
C VAL A 632 -9.62 -1.10 15.36
N GLY A 633 -8.95 -1.52 14.29
CA GLY A 633 -7.50 -1.42 14.13
C GLY A 633 -7.07 -0.13 13.44
N PHE A 634 -6.10 0.57 14.03
CA PHE A 634 -5.54 1.83 13.53
C PHE A 634 -4.02 1.77 13.38
N LEU A 635 -3.51 2.49 12.38
CA LEU A 635 -2.08 2.69 12.22
C LEU A 635 -1.65 3.97 12.95
N THR A 636 -0.76 3.81 13.92
CA THR A 636 -0.20 4.95 14.67
C THR A 636 0.64 5.85 13.77
N GLY A 637 0.20 7.07 13.60
CA GLY A 637 0.89 8.08 12.79
C GLY A 637 0.27 8.30 11.41
N ASP A 638 -0.69 7.48 11.01
CA ASP A 638 -1.46 7.63 9.78
C ASP A 638 -2.79 8.37 10.04
N THR A 639 -3.69 7.74 10.76
CA THR A 639 -4.97 8.38 11.13
C THR A 639 -4.77 9.33 12.30
N ASN A 640 -5.20 10.58 12.17
CA ASN A 640 -5.08 11.59 13.25
C ASN A 640 -5.83 11.14 14.52
N PRO A 641 -5.28 11.30 15.75
CA PRO A 641 -5.93 10.95 17.01
C PRO A 641 -7.33 11.54 17.20
N ALA A 642 -7.60 12.71 16.63
CA ALA A 642 -8.94 13.32 16.66
C ALA A 642 -9.95 12.55 15.81
N ILE A 643 -9.55 12.08 14.62
CA ILE A 643 -10.37 11.21 13.75
C ILE A 643 -10.66 9.89 14.45
N VAL A 644 -9.64 9.26 15.04
CA VAL A 644 -9.80 8.03 15.83
C VAL A 644 -10.82 8.24 16.95
N SER A 645 -10.69 9.33 17.71
CA SER A 645 -11.60 9.64 18.82
C SER A 645 -13.04 9.88 18.34
N GLN A 646 -13.20 10.55 17.21
CA GLN A 646 -14.52 10.78 16.59
C GLN A 646 -15.14 9.47 16.11
N ALA A 647 -14.37 8.63 15.43
CA ALA A 647 -14.81 7.32 14.94
C ALA A 647 -15.25 6.42 16.10
N MET A 648 -14.39 6.27 17.12
CA MET A 648 -14.70 5.46 18.30
C MET A 648 -15.94 5.98 19.05
N SER A 649 -16.02 7.31 19.28
CA SER A 649 -17.21 7.92 19.91
C SER A 649 -18.48 7.65 19.11
N TYR A 650 -18.41 7.79 17.78
CA TYR A 650 -19.55 7.54 16.90
C TYR A 650 -19.99 6.07 16.95
N ILE A 651 -19.06 5.15 16.76
CA ILE A 651 -19.36 3.71 16.75
C ILE A 651 -19.95 3.27 18.09
N ILE A 652 -19.40 3.76 19.22
CA ILE A 652 -19.87 3.39 20.56
C ILE A 652 -21.26 3.98 20.87
N THR A 653 -21.47 5.26 20.53
CA THR A 653 -22.64 6.02 21.02
C THR A 653 -23.74 6.21 20.00
N GLY A 654 -23.48 5.94 18.72
CA GLY A 654 -24.40 6.23 17.61
C GLY A 654 -24.52 7.72 17.26
N LYS A 655 -23.77 8.61 17.92
CA LYS A 655 -23.81 10.06 17.68
C LYS A 655 -22.79 10.47 16.63
N ALA A 656 -23.24 10.67 15.40
CA ALA A 656 -22.38 11.05 14.29
C ALA A 656 -21.79 12.46 14.51
N PRO A 657 -20.46 12.65 14.31
CA PRO A 657 -19.85 13.97 14.23
C PRO A 657 -20.37 14.76 13.01
N ALA A 658 -20.24 16.08 13.06
CA ALA A 658 -20.60 16.92 11.93
C ALA A 658 -19.79 16.56 10.67
N GLY A 659 -20.46 16.41 9.52
CA GLY A 659 -19.86 16.08 8.23
C GLY A 659 -19.73 14.59 7.92
N VAL A 660 -19.96 13.70 8.88
CA VAL A 660 -20.01 12.25 8.66
C VAL A 660 -21.28 11.90 7.88
N LYS A 661 -21.14 11.06 6.88
CA LYS A 661 -22.23 10.69 5.94
C LYS A 661 -22.73 9.26 6.17
N TYR A 662 -21.86 8.37 6.66
CA TYR A 662 -22.24 6.99 6.95
C TYR A 662 -23.15 6.93 8.16
N GLU A 663 -24.28 6.27 8.02
CA GLU A 663 -25.22 6.03 9.12
C GLU A 663 -25.12 4.58 9.60
N LEU A 664 -24.77 4.40 10.88
CA LEU A 664 -24.71 3.08 11.50
C LEU A 664 -26.06 2.36 11.39
N ARG A 665 -26.04 1.08 11.04
CA ARG A 665 -27.26 0.24 11.00
C ARG A 665 -27.95 0.15 12.35
N LYS A 666 -27.17 0.20 13.41
CA LYS A 666 -27.67 0.36 14.77
C LYS A 666 -27.49 1.81 15.22
N THR A 667 -28.54 2.63 15.08
CA THR A 667 -28.49 4.08 15.35
C THR A 667 -28.10 4.44 16.80
N ALA A 668 -28.32 3.52 17.76
CA ALA A 668 -27.88 3.68 19.14
C ALA A 668 -26.38 3.35 19.36
N GLY A 669 -25.67 3.00 18.30
CA GLY A 669 -24.27 2.57 18.37
C GLY A 669 -24.07 1.19 19.00
N TYR A 670 -22.83 0.88 19.30
CA TYR A 670 -22.38 -0.42 19.80
C TYR A 670 -21.63 -0.29 21.14
N PRO A 671 -22.32 0.05 22.24
CA PRO A 671 -21.66 0.35 23.52
C PRO A 671 -20.95 -0.84 24.15
N GLY A 672 -21.14 -2.05 23.63
CA GLY A 672 -20.48 -3.27 24.12
C GLY A 672 -19.24 -3.67 23.35
N MET A 673 -18.77 -2.89 22.36
CA MET A 673 -17.56 -3.26 21.60
C MET A 673 -16.30 -3.28 22.45
N ILE A 674 -15.29 -4.06 22.02
CA ILE A 674 -14.02 -4.20 22.76
C ILE A 674 -13.27 -2.87 22.85
N GLY A 675 -13.10 -2.13 21.75
CA GLY A 675 -12.37 -0.87 21.76
C GLY A 675 -11.53 -0.61 20.52
N ALA A 676 -10.30 -0.14 20.70
CA ALA A 676 -9.39 0.24 19.63
C ALA A 676 -8.04 -0.48 19.75
N MET A 677 -7.51 -0.93 18.62
CA MET A 677 -6.16 -1.48 18.49
C MET A 677 -5.24 -0.52 17.74
N PHE A 678 -3.96 -0.51 18.06
CA PHE A 678 -2.95 0.30 17.40
C PHE A 678 -1.69 -0.49 17.03
N TRP A 679 -1.28 -0.33 15.79
CA TRP A 679 0.05 -0.65 15.30
C TRP A 679 0.90 0.62 15.28
N THR A 680 1.80 0.97 16.26
CA THR A 680 2.26 0.23 17.44
C THR A 680 2.35 1.15 18.68
N ILE A 681 2.46 0.56 19.89
CA ILE A 681 2.82 1.27 21.13
C ILE A 681 4.16 1.99 20.98
N ASN A 682 5.14 1.35 20.31
CA ASN A 682 6.45 1.94 20.05
C ASN A 682 6.35 3.20 19.17
N ALA A 683 5.45 3.21 18.19
CA ALA A 683 5.20 4.39 17.35
C ALA A 683 4.52 5.51 18.17
N ASP A 684 3.59 5.17 19.04
CA ASP A 684 2.92 6.11 19.95
C ASP A 684 3.92 6.73 20.94
N SER A 685 4.85 5.94 21.50
CA SER A 685 5.88 6.46 22.40
C SER A 685 6.80 7.49 21.72
N ARG A 686 7.13 7.31 20.45
CA ARG A 686 7.92 8.30 19.68
C ARG A 686 7.16 9.60 19.41
N ARG A 687 5.86 9.59 19.59
CA ARG A 687 4.94 10.72 19.44
C ARG A 687 4.47 11.29 20.79
N ASN A 688 5.21 11.03 21.86
CA ASN A 688 4.85 11.41 23.22
C ASN A 688 3.48 10.87 23.67
N TYR A 689 3.10 9.70 23.18
CA TYR A 689 1.86 9.03 23.53
C TYR A 689 0.58 9.80 23.14
N ASP A 690 0.60 10.56 22.00
CA ASP A 690 -0.57 11.37 21.57
C ASP A 690 -1.81 10.51 21.33
N TYR A 691 -1.67 9.26 20.92
CA TYR A 691 -2.81 8.36 20.71
C TYR A 691 -3.33 7.81 22.04
N SER A 692 -2.50 7.18 22.83
CA SER A 692 -2.94 6.57 24.09
C SER A 692 -3.39 7.60 25.12
N ASN A 693 -2.82 8.81 25.12
CA ASN A 693 -3.25 9.90 26.01
C ASN A 693 -4.61 10.50 25.61
N VAL A 694 -5.06 10.37 24.38
CA VAL A 694 -6.35 10.88 23.90
C VAL A 694 -7.38 9.78 23.86
N VAL A 695 -7.06 8.64 23.23
CA VAL A 695 -8.01 7.54 22.98
C VAL A 695 -8.22 6.67 24.23
N GLY A 696 -7.20 6.41 25.02
CA GLY A 696 -7.33 5.62 26.26
C GLY A 696 -8.35 6.21 27.24
N PRO A 697 -8.23 7.47 27.67
CA PRO A 697 -9.21 8.11 28.54
C PRO A 697 -10.61 8.23 27.92
N LEU A 698 -10.72 8.32 26.57
CA LEU A 698 -11.98 8.30 25.88
C LEU A 698 -12.68 6.94 26.07
N LEU A 699 -11.98 5.85 25.73
CA LEU A 699 -12.50 4.49 25.84
C LEU A 699 -12.86 4.14 27.27
N HIS A 700 -12.02 4.48 28.24
CA HIS A 700 -12.23 4.17 29.65
C HIS A 700 -13.38 4.98 30.30
N ARG A 701 -13.89 6.03 29.62
CA ARG A 701 -15.10 6.77 30.06
C ARG A 701 -16.41 6.09 29.68
N TYR A 702 -16.45 5.38 28.58
CA TYR A 702 -17.63 4.66 28.17
C TYR A 702 -17.70 3.32 28.94
N ARG A 703 -18.61 3.24 29.90
CA ARG A 703 -18.83 2.05 30.74
C ARG A 703 -20.02 1.25 30.24
#